data_dba0ba777ba5b6924603a3105aefe285
#
_entry.id   dba0ba777ba5b6924603a3105aefe285
#
_cell.length_a   1.000
_cell.length_b   1.000
_cell.length_c   1.000
_cell.angle_alpha   90.00
_cell.angle_beta   90.00
_cell.angle_gamma   90.00
#
_symmetry.space_group_name_H-M   'P 1'
#
loop_
_entity.id
_entity.type
_entity.pdbx_description
1 polymer ?
#
loop_
_entity_poly.entity_id
_entity_poly.type
_entity_poly.pdbx_seq_one_letter_code
_entity_poly.pdbx_strand_id
1 'polypeptide(L)'
;MNNFNPKDKRPNDQQPKMPKFNMNWLYISVLIFIAVIAFSGGGNLLGVQGVSQEATYTKFKEYVSKGYASRIIINNQEHELKMYVKPQALKAVFNQPAEKLGKDPYVKVNYGSVDKIEDFLLTAQKSGKLKDYDYERPNENTLLNLLYNFGPFLLLIFVWFFFMNRMNSGGAGGGVFNVGKSKAKLYVKAGEMGVTFKDVAGQEGAKQEVEEIVEFLKNPEKFTELGGKIPKGALLIGPPGTGKTLLAKAVAGEADVPFFSMSGSDFVEMFVGVGASRVRDVFRQAKEKAPCIIFIDEIDAVGRARSKSPATGGNDERENTLNALLTEMDGFGTNSGVIVLAATNRVDMLDKALLRAGRFDRQIHVDLPDLAERKAILYVPLRPLKKDDTVAVAFLARHTPGFSGADIANVCNEAALIAARHNSTQVGKHDFINAVDRIIGGLEKKTKVMTADEKRAIAIHEAGHATISWFCQYADPLLKVTIVPRGQALGAAWYLPEERVITTKEEMLDEMCALLGGRAAEELFRGSISTGAMNALERATKSAYGMVAYAGMSEALPNICYYNNQEYQFQRPYSETTAKLMDEEVLKMINTQYERAKKLLNEHAEGHRQLAELLFQKEVIFAEDVEKIFGKRPWVSRSEEIIEANEANAPKLEDMPEAVKQAQAEHERAKAEAEANRDNKENQDKEEE
;
A
#
# COMPACT_ATOMS: atom_id res chain seq x y z
N MET A 1 54.15 32.77 -11.31
CA MET A 1 54.99 31.72 -11.92
C MET A 1 54.58 30.36 -11.39
N ASN A 2 54.24 29.59 -12.24
CA ASN A 2 54.04 28.17 -12.54
C ASN A 2 52.61 27.66 -12.54
N ASN A 3 52.20 27.48 -13.79
CA ASN A 3 51.07 26.67 -14.27
C ASN A 3 51.21 25.21 -13.86
N PHE A 4 50.12 24.59 -13.39
CA PHE A 4 49.93 23.15 -13.50
C PHE A 4 48.63 22.85 -14.25
N ASN A 5 48.79 22.17 -15.39
CA ASN A 5 47.75 21.75 -16.31
C ASN A 5 47.43 20.29 -16.01
N PRO A 6 46.17 19.90 -15.71
CA PRO A 6 45.81 18.49 -15.54
C PRO A 6 45.17 17.95 -16.84
N LYS A 7 45.99 17.41 -17.71
CA LYS A 7 45.60 16.50 -18.78
C LYS A 7 46.39 15.20 -18.64
N ASP A 8 45.97 14.32 -17.77
CA ASP A 8 46.31 12.90 -17.87
C ASP A 8 45.05 12.10 -18.12
N LYS A 9 44.94 11.62 -19.34
CA LYS A 9 43.94 10.70 -19.83
C LYS A 9 44.26 9.32 -19.24
N ARG A 10 43.36 8.78 -18.43
CA ARG A 10 43.33 7.33 -18.09
C ARG A 10 42.97 6.51 -19.32
N PRO A 11 43.55 5.30 -19.48
CA PRO A 11 43.26 4.48 -20.64
C PRO A 11 41.81 4.02 -20.67
N ASN A 12 41.26 4.06 -21.86
CA ASN A 12 39.91 3.74 -22.25
C ASN A 12 39.63 2.22 -22.01
N ASP A 13 38.89 1.88 -20.98
CA ASP A 13 38.26 0.57 -20.85
C ASP A 13 37.23 0.42 -21.96
N GLN A 14 37.67 -0.18 -23.05
CA GLN A 14 36.79 -0.61 -24.12
C GLN A 14 35.90 -1.76 -23.61
N GLN A 15 34.75 -1.44 -23.10
CA GLN A 15 33.67 -2.44 -22.99
C GLN A 15 33.36 -2.94 -24.41
N PRO A 16 33.34 -4.27 -24.64
CA PRO A 16 32.99 -4.82 -25.93
C PRO A 16 31.55 -4.40 -26.29
N LYS A 17 31.42 -3.63 -27.36
CA LYS A 17 30.11 -3.25 -27.93
C LYS A 17 29.38 -4.52 -28.32
N MET A 18 28.32 -4.84 -27.62
CA MET A 18 27.40 -5.93 -28.02
C MET A 18 26.91 -5.67 -29.46
N PRO A 19 26.94 -6.65 -30.36
CA PRO A 19 26.33 -6.50 -31.66
C PRO A 19 24.83 -6.28 -31.48
N LYS A 20 24.34 -5.15 -32.01
CA LYS A 20 22.90 -4.85 -32.05
C LYS A 20 22.23 -5.95 -32.87
N PHE A 21 21.40 -6.75 -32.23
CA PHE A 21 20.60 -7.78 -32.91
C PHE A 21 19.60 -7.09 -33.83
N ASN A 22 19.84 -7.24 -35.14
CA ASN A 22 18.97 -6.66 -36.15
C ASN A 22 17.72 -7.55 -36.25
N MET A 23 16.59 -7.09 -35.71
CA MET A 23 15.30 -7.79 -35.76
C MET A 23 14.91 -8.23 -37.16
N ASN A 24 15.45 -7.54 -38.17
CA ASN A 24 15.24 -7.87 -39.60
C ASN A 24 15.78 -9.26 -39.94
N TRP A 25 16.81 -9.75 -39.25
CA TRP A 25 17.35 -11.08 -39.51
C TRP A 25 16.41 -12.19 -39.02
N LEU A 26 15.66 -11.94 -37.94
CA LEU A 26 14.63 -12.85 -37.46
C LEU A 26 13.44 -12.93 -38.44
N TYR A 27 13.03 -11.79 -38.98
CA TYR A 27 11.98 -11.77 -40.03
C TYR A 27 12.44 -12.44 -41.32
N ILE A 28 13.70 -12.26 -41.70
CA ILE A 28 14.28 -12.91 -42.87
C ILE A 28 14.35 -14.45 -42.68
N SER A 29 14.75 -14.93 -41.51
CA SER A 29 14.79 -16.39 -41.22
C SER A 29 13.38 -17.00 -41.17
N VAL A 30 12.39 -16.28 -40.62
CA VAL A 30 10.97 -16.71 -40.66
C VAL A 30 10.41 -16.68 -42.07
N LEU A 31 10.75 -15.67 -42.89
CA LEU A 31 10.36 -15.59 -44.31
C LEU A 31 11.00 -16.70 -45.14
N ILE A 32 12.29 -16.99 -44.92
CA ILE A 32 12.98 -18.14 -45.57
C ILE A 32 12.33 -19.46 -45.15
N PHE A 33 11.97 -19.63 -43.89
CA PHE A 33 11.28 -20.81 -43.40
C PHE A 33 9.88 -20.98 -44.00
N ILE A 34 9.11 -19.90 -44.10
CA ILE A 34 7.80 -19.90 -44.77
C ILE A 34 7.98 -20.18 -46.29
N ALA A 35 9.00 -19.60 -46.92
CA ALA A 35 9.32 -19.87 -48.30
C ALA A 35 9.72 -21.31 -48.54
N VAL A 36 10.53 -21.90 -47.62
CA VAL A 36 10.92 -23.32 -47.72
C VAL A 36 9.70 -24.23 -47.54
N ILE A 37 8.79 -23.92 -46.60
CA ILE A 37 7.53 -24.66 -46.48
C ILE A 37 6.64 -24.50 -47.69
N ALA A 38 6.50 -23.31 -48.22
CA ALA A 38 5.71 -23.02 -49.42
C ALA A 38 6.31 -23.73 -50.67
N PHE A 39 7.65 -23.79 -50.77
CA PHE A 39 8.34 -24.51 -51.86
C PHE A 39 8.38 -26.02 -51.66
N SER A 40 8.45 -26.53 -50.43
CA SER A 40 8.44 -27.97 -50.13
C SER A 40 7.05 -28.59 -50.06
N GLY A 41 6.03 -27.82 -49.72
CA GLY A 41 4.62 -28.23 -49.72
C GLY A 41 3.93 -28.09 -51.10
N GLY A 42 4.63 -27.46 -52.06
CA GLY A 42 4.15 -27.22 -53.41
C GLY A 42 4.98 -27.96 -54.47
N GLY A 43 5.19 -29.26 -54.32
CA GLY A 43 5.89 -30.10 -55.30
C GLY A 43 5.24 -30.13 -56.68
N ASN A 44 4.42 -29.19 -57.09
CA ASN A 44 3.72 -29.14 -58.35
C ASN A 44 3.53 -27.75 -58.99
N LEU A 45 4.39 -26.77 -58.67
CA LEU A 45 4.15 -25.41 -59.22
C LEU A 45 4.88 -25.09 -60.54
N LEU A 46 5.68 -26.00 -61.12
CA LEU A 46 6.37 -25.80 -62.40
C LEU A 46 6.38 -27.03 -63.32
N GLY A 47 5.60 -28.08 -63.05
CA GLY A 47 5.32 -29.16 -63.96
C GLY A 47 4.04 -28.82 -64.75
N VAL A 48 4.13 -28.66 -66.09
CA VAL A 48 2.95 -28.63 -66.95
C VAL A 48 2.28 -29.99 -66.85
N GLN A 49 1.42 -30.19 -65.88
CA GLN A 49 0.56 -31.40 -65.83
C GLN A 49 -0.48 -31.31 -66.92
N GLY A 50 -0.60 -32.44 -67.67
CA GLY A 50 -1.71 -32.55 -68.61
C GLY A 50 -3.05 -32.39 -67.91
N VAL A 51 -4.03 -31.88 -68.60
CA VAL A 51 -5.38 -31.67 -68.06
C VAL A 51 -5.91 -33.03 -67.53
N SER A 52 -6.28 -33.08 -66.28
CA SER A 52 -6.92 -34.25 -65.67
C SER A 52 -8.42 -34.03 -65.55
N GLN A 53 -9.21 -35.05 -65.83
CA GLN A 53 -10.66 -35.05 -65.64
C GLN A 53 -11.06 -36.25 -64.74
N GLU A 54 -11.89 -36.01 -63.76
CA GLU A 54 -12.43 -37.08 -62.94
C GLU A 54 -13.59 -37.77 -63.68
N ALA A 55 -13.61 -39.10 -63.62
CA ALA A 55 -14.71 -39.88 -64.19
C ALA A 55 -15.15 -41.03 -63.24
N THR A 56 -16.42 -41.37 -63.34
CA THR A 56 -16.95 -42.55 -62.59
C THR A 56 -16.39 -43.86 -63.16
N TYR A 57 -16.34 -44.88 -62.29
CA TYR A 57 -15.86 -46.19 -62.68
C TYR A 57 -16.68 -46.79 -63.88
N THR A 58 -17.95 -46.49 -63.99
CA THR A 58 -18.79 -46.91 -65.13
C THR A 58 -18.36 -46.26 -66.44
N LYS A 59 -18.10 -44.95 -66.44
CA LYS A 59 -17.59 -44.24 -67.62
C LYS A 59 -16.19 -44.70 -68.04
N PHE A 60 -15.34 -45.03 -67.04
CA PHE A 60 -14.05 -45.62 -67.30
C PHE A 60 -14.17 -46.94 -68.07
N LYS A 61 -15.03 -47.87 -67.64
CA LYS A 61 -15.29 -49.12 -68.34
C LYS A 61 -15.77 -48.89 -69.78
N GLU A 62 -16.62 -47.90 -69.99
CA GLU A 62 -17.09 -47.54 -71.30
C GLU A 62 -15.94 -47.03 -72.18
N TYR A 63 -15.10 -46.16 -71.66
CA TYR A 63 -13.94 -45.65 -72.41
C TYR A 63 -12.93 -46.74 -72.79
N VAL A 64 -12.62 -47.68 -71.88
CA VAL A 64 -11.76 -48.80 -72.11
C VAL A 64 -12.41 -49.73 -73.13
N SER A 65 -13.74 -50.01 -73.05
CA SER A 65 -14.47 -50.87 -73.97
C SER A 65 -14.49 -50.32 -75.45
N LYS A 66 -14.51 -48.98 -75.60
CA LYS A 66 -14.42 -48.28 -76.87
C LYS A 66 -12.99 -48.15 -77.38
N GLY A 67 -11.98 -48.66 -76.63
CA GLY A 67 -10.60 -48.63 -77.03
C GLY A 67 -9.91 -47.28 -76.94
N TYR A 68 -10.45 -46.31 -76.15
CA TYR A 68 -9.94 -44.99 -75.97
C TYR A 68 -8.71 -44.88 -75.05
N ALA A 69 -8.46 -45.88 -74.21
CA ALA A 69 -7.32 -45.96 -73.35
C ALA A 69 -6.00 -46.23 -74.12
N SER A 70 -4.97 -45.44 -73.83
CA SER A 70 -3.62 -45.63 -74.30
C SER A 70 -2.79 -46.43 -73.31
N ARG A 71 -2.81 -46.00 -72.06
CA ARG A 71 -2.10 -46.62 -70.93
C ARG A 71 -2.90 -46.40 -69.66
N ILE A 72 -2.83 -47.34 -68.68
CA ILE A 72 -3.44 -47.16 -67.36
C ILE A 72 -2.37 -47.37 -66.33
N ILE A 73 -2.33 -46.47 -65.33
CA ILE A 73 -1.46 -46.59 -64.16
C ILE A 73 -2.38 -46.71 -62.93
N ILE A 74 -2.14 -47.71 -62.11
CA ILE A 74 -2.94 -48.04 -60.95
C ILE A 74 -2.11 -47.69 -59.67
N ASN A 75 -2.70 -46.88 -58.78
CA ASN A 75 -2.17 -46.57 -57.48
C ASN A 75 -2.96 -47.35 -56.41
N ASN A 76 -2.36 -48.44 -55.89
CA ASN A 76 -3.00 -49.28 -54.90
C ASN A 76 -3.13 -48.66 -53.49
N GLN A 77 -2.29 -47.68 -53.21
CA GLN A 77 -2.32 -47.01 -51.90
C GLN A 77 -3.47 -46.02 -51.78
N GLU A 78 -3.78 -45.33 -52.85
CA GLU A 78 -4.84 -44.34 -52.91
C GLU A 78 -6.14 -44.85 -53.49
N HIS A 79 -6.19 -46.15 -53.94
CA HIS A 79 -7.35 -46.74 -54.62
C HIS A 79 -7.78 -45.97 -55.88
N GLU A 80 -6.80 -45.45 -56.58
CA GLU A 80 -6.98 -44.54 -57.71
C GLU A 80 -6.26 -45.08 -58.94
N LEU A 81 -6.84 -44.84 -60.14
CA LEU A 81 -6.17 -45.15 -61.42
C LEU A 81 -6.17 -43.93 -62.33
N LYS A 82 -5.11 -43.76 -63.11
CA LYS A 82 -4.90 -42.76 -64.14
C LYS A 82 -4.99 -43.42 -65.52
N MET A 83 -6.03 -43.11 -66.25
CA MET A 83 -6.18 -43.63 -67.64
C MET A 83 -5.73 -42.56 -68.64
N TYR A 84 -4.65 -42.78 -69.32
CA TYR A 84 -4.17 -41.95 -70.40
C TYR A 84 -4.94 -42.25 -71.67
N VAL A 85 -5.34 -41.20 -72.40
CA VAL A 85 -6.26 -41.28 -73.54
C VAL A 85 -5.51 -41.19 -74.89
N LYS A 86 -5.90 -42.04 -75.87
CA LYS A 86 -5.28 -42.01 -77.22
C LYS A 86 -5.55 -40.67 -77.86
N PRO A 87 -4.59 -40.12 -78.67
CA PRO A 87 -4.78 -38.81 -79.33
C PRO A 87 -6.06 -38.71 -80.14
N GLN A 88 -6.49 -39.78 -80.79
CA GLN A 88 -7.72 -39.84 -81.62
C GLN A 88 -9.00 -39.79 -80.77
N ALA A 89 -8.98 -40.07 -79.48
CA ALA A 89 -10.14 -40.11 -78.60
C ALA A 89 -10.22 -38.90 -77.68
N LEU A 90 -9.26 -37.98 -77.70
CA LEU A 90 -9.20 -36.84 -76.75
C LEU A 90 -10.45 -35.97 -76.81
N LYS A 91 -10.93 -35.65 -78.04
CA LYS A 91 -12.12 -34.88 -78.25
C LYS A 91 -13.42 -35.56 -77.69
N ALA A 92 -13.47 -36.88 -77.78
CA ALA A 92 -14.62 -37.68 -77.26
C ALA A 92 -14.64 -37.83 -75.75
N VAL A 93 -13.47 -37.78 -75.09
CA VAL A 93 -13.32 -37.99 -73.61
C VAL A 93 -13.35 -36.60 -72.90
N PHE A 94 -12.64 -35.59 -73.34
CA PHE A 94 -12.47 -34.32 -72.69
C PHE A 94 -13.39 -33.22 -73.18
N ASN A 95 -14.10 -33.43 -74.31
CA ASN A 95 -14.99 -32.43 -74.89
C ASN A 95 -14.29 -31.08 -75.25
N GLN A 96 -12.95 -31.13 -75.41
CA GLN A 96 -12.11 -29.96 -75.75
C GLN A 96 -11.14 -30.30 -76.89
N PRO A 97 -10.70 -29.29 -77.68
CA PRO A 97 -9.71 -29.52 -78.68
C PRO A 97 -8.35 -29.93 -78.13
N ALA A 98 -7.63 -30.85 -78.80
CA ALA A 98 -6.37 -31.44 -78.30
C ALA A 98 -5.29 -30.41 -77.99
N GLU A 99 -5.28 -29.23 -78.63
CA GLU A 99 -4.29 -28.17 -78.37
C GLU A 99 -4.36 -27.51 -76.99
N LYS A 100 -5.50 -27.65 -76.32
CA LYS A 100 -5.71 -27.10 -74.96
C LYS A 100 -5.46 -28.06 -73.84
N LEU A 101 -5.17 -29.34 -74.10
CA LEU A 101 -5.13 -30.43 -73.12
C LEU A 101 -3.72 -30.72 -72.56
N GLY A 102 -2.68 -29.98 -73.02
CA GLY A 102 -1.30 -30.18 -72.57
C GLY A 102 -0.70 -31.54 -73.00
N LYS A 103 0.43 -31.90 -72.40
CA LYS A 103 1.14 -33.12 -72.71
C LYS A 103 0.60 -34.30 -71.85
N ASP A 104 0.17 -35.38 -72.46
CA ASP A 104 -0.35 -36.60 -71.81
C ASP A 104 -1.57 -36.40 -70.90
N PRO A 105 -2.72 -35.95 -71.42
CA PRO A 105 -3.94 -35.80 -70.64
C PRO A 105 -4.51 -37.15 -70.17
N TYR A 106 -4.95 -37.23 -68.92
CA TYR A 106 -5.45 -38.45 -68.30
C TYR A 106 -6.77 -38.28 -67.58
N VAL A 107 -7.50 -39.37 -67.45
CA VAL A 107 -8.75 -39.46 -66.63
C VAL A 107 -8.41 -40.12 -65.33
N LYS A 108 -8.81 -39.47 -64.21
CA LYS A 108 -8.64 -39.95 -62.86
C LYS A 108 -9.91 -40.70 -62.44
N VAL A 109 -9.80 -41.88 -61.88
CA VAL A 109 -10.92 -42.71 -61.49
C VAL A 109 -10.63 -43.46 -60.17
N ASN A 110 -11.55 -43.36 -59.22
CA ASN A 110 -11.46 -44.09 -57.97
C ASN A 110 -12.15 -45.47 -58.11
N TYR A 111 -11.52 -46.49 -57.57
CA TYR A 111 -12.02 -47.84 -57.62
C TYR A 111 -12.11 -48.51 -56.22
N GLY A 112 -13.04 -49.47 -56.07
CA GLY A 112 -13.29 -50.08 -54.73
C GLY A 112 -12.57 -51.42 -54.50
N SER A 113 -12.24 -52.18 -55.56
CA SER A 113 -11.58 -53.51 -55.42
C SER A 113 -10.54 -53.71 -56.51
N VAL A 114 -9.31 -54.02 -56.09
CA VAL A 114 -8.18 -54.30 -56.98
C VAL A 114 -8.43 -55.49 -57.87
N ASP A 115 -8.92 -56.60 -57.32
CA ASP A 115 -9.19 -57.84 -58.05
C ASP A 115 -10.17 -57.64 -59.22
N LYS A 116 -11.27 -56.94 -58.98
CA LYS A 116 -12.31 -56.68 -59.97
C LYS A 116 -11.84 -55.76 -61.11
N ILE A 117 -10.87 -54.89 -60.82
CA ILE A 117 -10.31 -53.98 -61.83
C ILE A 117 -9.28 -54.76 -62.66
N GLU A 118 -8.48 -55.56 -62.03
CA GLU A 118 -7.49 -56.38 -62.67
C GLU A 118 -8.10 -57.38 -63.63
N ASP A 119 -9.16 -58.08 -63.23
CA ASP A 119 -9.94 -59.00 -64.09
C ASP A 119 -10.51 -58.25 -65.31
N PHE A 120 -11.04 -57.06 -65.12
CA PHE A 120 -11.55 -56.25 -66.23
C PHE A 120 -10.45 -55.80 -67.18
N LEU A 121 -9.29 -55.34 -66.65
CA LEU A 121 -8.16 -54.92 -67.45
C LEU A 121 -7.53 -56.05 -68.25
N LEU A 122 -7.40 -57.20 -67.60
CA LEU A 122 -6.93 -58.44 -68.27
C LEU A 122 -7.85 -58.83 -69.45
N THR A 123 -9.18 -58.71 -69.21
CA THR A 123 -10.18 -59.01 -70.28
C THR A 123 -10.10 -57.99 -71.41
N ALA A 124 -9.91 -56.72 -71.04
CA ALA A 124 -9.77 -55.63 -72.04
C ALA A 124 -8.46 -55.78 -72.86
N GLN A 125 -7.37 -56.23 -72.23
CA GLN A 125 -6.10 -56.50 -72.88
C GLN A 125 -6.19 -57.72 -73.82
N LYS A 126 -6.78 -58.83 -73.39
CA LYS A 126 -7.01 -60.02 -74.22
C LYS A 126 -7.91 -59.70 -75.43
N SER A 127 -8.84 -58.75 -75.32
CA SER A 127 -9.72 -58.33 -76.42
C SER A 127 -9.06 -57.26 -77.31
N GLY A 128 -7.82 -56.88 -77.10
CA GLY A 128 -7.08 -55.89 -77.93
C GLY A 128 -7.49 -54.43 -77.75
N LYS A 129 -8.34 -54.18 -76.76
CA LYS A 129 -8.89 -52.80 -76.53
C LYS A 129 -7.98 -51.94 -75.67
N LEU A 130 -7.08 -52.56 -74.84
CA LEU A 130 -6.07 -51.94 -74.04
C LEU A 130 -4.72 -52.52 -74.40
N LYS A 131 -3.68 -51.64 -74.54
CA LYS A 131 -2.35 -52.12 -74.91
C LYS A 131 -1.58 -52.57 -73.72
N ASP A 132 -1.61 -51.79 -72.60
CA ASP A 132 -0.86 -52.10 -71.40
C ASP A 132 -1.37 -51.36 -70.18
N TYR A 133 -1.15 -51.93 -68.95
CA TYR A 133 -1.38 -51.24 -67.68
C TYR A 133 -0.22 -51.56 -66.75
N ASP A 134 0.05 -50.65 -65.80
CA ASP A 134 1.18 -50.77 -64.85
C ASP A 134 0.75 -50.26 -63.47
N TYR A 135 1.51 -50.63 -62.45
CA TYR A 135 1.32 -50.17 -61.10
C TYR A 135 2.30 -49.06 -60.76
N GLU A 136 1.86 -48.04 -60.01
CA GLU A 136 2.70 -46.96 -59.57
C GLU A 136 3.65 -47.48 -58.49
N ARG A 137 4.98 -47.40 -58.71
CA ARG A 137 5.97 -47.85 -57.73
C ARG A 137 6.07 -46.82 -56.61
N PRO A 138 6.00 -47.19 -55.30
CA PRO A 138 6.23 -46.25 -54.22
C PRO A 138 7.63 -45.65 -54.30
N ASN A 139 7.70 -44.33 -54.20
CA ASN A 139 8.97 -43.61 -54.25
C ASN A 139 9.67 -43.76 -52.90
N GLU A 140 10.63 -44.65 -52.75
CA GLU A 140 11.38 -44.97 -51.52
C GLU A 140 12.43 -43.90 -51.20
N ASN A 141 12.05 -42.65 -51.04
CA ASN A 141 12.91 -41.66 -50.46
C ASN A 141 12.64 -41.57 -48.93
N THR A 142 12.88 -42.66 -48.20
CA THR A 142 12.68 -42.81 -46.77
C THR A 142 13.36 -41.70 -45.98
N LEU A 143 14.53 -41.23 -46.42
CA LEU A 143 15.32 -40.19 -45.79
C LEU A 143 14.70 -38.79 -45.93
N LEU A 144 14.13 -38.48 -47.08
CA LEU A 144 13.40 -37.22 -47.35
C LEU A 144 12.08 -37.18 -46.58
N ASN A 145 11.37 -38.30 -46.49
CA ASN A 145 10.13 -38.38 -45.74
C ASN A 145 10.38 -38.28 -44.23
N LEU A 146 11.48 -38.84 -43.73
CA LEU A 146 11.88 -38.71 -42.31
C LEU A 146 12.29 -37.26 -42.01
N LEU A 147 13.02 -36.60 -42.88
CA LEU A 147 13.39 -35.21 -42.75
C LEU A 147 12.17 -34.27 -42.82
N TYR A 148 11.18 -34.58 -43.62
CA TYR A 148 9.93 -33.80 -43.77
C TYR A 148 9.06 -33.93 -42.52
N ASN A 149 8.93 -35.14 -41.96
CA ASN A 149 8.09 -35.37 -40.78
C ASN A 149 8.75 -34.93 -39.46
N PHE A 150 10.05 -35.10 -39.32
CA PHE A 150 10.78 -34.79 -38.09
C PHE A 150 11.62 -33.51 -38.15
N GLY A 151 11.88 -32.95 -39.34
CA GLY A 151 12.66 -31.75 -39.53
C GLY A 151 12.12 -30.53 -38.75
N PRO A 152 10.81 -30.24 -38.77
CA PRO A 152 10.22 -29.16 -37.98
C PRO A 152 10.41 -29.37 -36.48
N PHE A 153 10.36 -30.59 -35.98
CA PHE A 153 10.59 -30.95 -34.59
C PHE A 153 12.05 -30.75 -34.19
N LEU A 154 12.98 -31.21 -35.02
CA LEU A 154 14.42 -31.01 -34.79
C LEU A 154 14.81 -29.55 -34.84
N LEU A 155 14.17 -28.74 -35.69
CA LEU A 155 14.39 -27.31 -35.78
C LEU A 155 13.85 -26.60 -34.54
N LEU A 156 12.67 -26.98 -34.02
CA LEU A 156 12.14 -26.48 -32.74
C LEU A 156 13.06 -26.82 -31.56
N ILE A 157 13.58 -28.06 -31.49
CA ILE A 157 14.53 -28.46 -30.45
C ILE A 157 15.84 -27.68 -30.58
N PHE A 158 16.33 -27.45 -31.80
CA PHE A 158 17.56 -26.67 -32.06
C PHE A 158 17.35 -25.17 -31.65
N VAL A 159 16.23 -24.59 -32.01
CA VAL A 159 15.85 -23.21 -31.60
C VAL A 159 15.71 -23.13 -30.08
N TRP A 160 15.06 -24.11 -29.46
CA TRP A 160 14.92 -24.18 -28.00
C TRP A 160 16.28 -24.30 -27.31
N PHE A 161 17.18 -25.21 -27.81
CA PHE A 161 18.52 -25.39 -27.27
C PHE A 161 19.40 -24.16 -27.49
N PHE A 162 19.26 -23.49 -28.65
CA PHE A 162 19.98 -22.26 -28.96
C PHE A 162 19.52 -21.13 -28.01
N PHE A 163 18.22 -20.98 -27.77
CA PHE A 163 17.69 -20.03 -26.79
C PHE A 163 18.15 -20.35 -25.37
N MET A 164 18.09 -21.62 -24.95
CA MET A 164 18.58 -22.06 -23.63
C MET A 164 20.07 -21.76 -23.46
N ASN A 165 20.89 -22.08 -24.45
CA ASN A 165 22.32 -21.84 -24.37
C ASN A 165 22.69 -20.37 -24.40
N ARG A 166 21.90 -19.54 -25.10
CA ARG A 166 22.08 -18.10 -25.12
C ARG A 166 21.57 -17.43 -23.83
N MET A 167 20.54 -17.96 -23.21
CA MET A 167 20.07 -17.53 -21.88
C MET A 167 21.10 -17.89 -20.78
N ASN A 168 21.87 -18.91 -20.97
CA ASN A 168 22.85 -19.39 -19.97
C ASN A 168 24.24 -18.72 -20.11
N SER A 169 24.59 -18.17 -21.29
CA SER A 169 25.93 -17.62 -21.55
C SER A 169 26.02 -16.08 -21.55
N GLY A 170 24.90 -15.39 -21.44
CA GLY A 170 24.87 -13.93 -21.31
C GLY A 170 24.30 -13.55 -19.96
N GLY A 171 25.02 -12.83 -19.11
CA GLY A 171 24.67 -12.39 -17.74
C GLY A 171 23.31 -11.67 -17.53
N ALA A 172 22.27 -12.00 -18.29
CA ALA A 172 20.91 -11.56 -18.18
C ALA A 172 19.92 -12.68 -17.76
N GLY A 173 20.44 -13.89 -17.40
CA GLY A 173 19.62 -15.04 -16.96
C GLY A 173 19.08 -14.95 -15.54
N GLY A 174 18.99 -13.75 -14.95
CA GLY A 174 18.51 -13.52 -13.58
C GLY A 174 16.98 -13.44 -13.41
N GLY A 175 16.19 -13.36 -14.48
CA GLY A 175 14.78 -12.96 -14.37
C GLY A 175 13.82 -14.03 -13.84
N VAL A 176 13.96 -15.28 -14.21
CA VAL A 176 13.00 -16.34 -13.87
C VAL A 176 13.37 -17.07 -12.58
N PHE A 177 14.66 -17.18 -12.26
CA PHE A 177 15.14 -17.81 -11.03
C PHE A 177 15.41 -16.84 -9.87
N ASN A 178 15.29 -15.52 -10.07
CA ASN A 178 15.49 -14.51 -9.03
C ASN A 178 14.20 -14.16 -8.25
N VAL A 179 13.07 -14.79 -8.52
CA VAL A 179 11.80 -14.50 -7.84
C VAL A 179 11.88 -14.75 -6.33
N GLY A 180 12.74 -15.65 -5.89
CA GLY A 180 12.97 -15.97 -4.48
C GLY A 180 14.05 -15.15 -3.78
N LYS A 181 14.76 -14.24 -4.49
CA LYS A 181 15.75 -13.39 -3.83
C LYS A 181 15.08 -12.21 -3.13
N SER A 182 15.61 -11.88 -1.96
CA SER A 182 15.16 -10.75 -1.18
C SER A 182 15.33 -9.43 -1.92
N LYS A 183 14.33 -8.54 -1.82
CA LYS A 183 14.38 -7.14 -2.24
C LYS A 183 14.79 -6.21 -1.10
N ALA A 184 15.32 -6.75 0.01
CA ALA A 184 15.73 -5.95 1.16
C ALA A 184 16.67 -4.82 0.73
N LYS A 185 16.36 -3.60 1.16
CA LYS A 185 17.26 -2.46 0.99
C LYS A 185 18.37 -2.60 2.02
N LEU A 186 19.59 -2.80 1.55
CA LEU A 186 20.75 -2.88 2.39
C LEU A 186 21.44 -1.51 2.48
N TYR A 187 21.57 -1.00 3.69
CA TYR A 187 22.40 0.15 4.03
C TYR A 187 23.67 -0.37 4.70
N VAL A 188 24.80 -0.26 4.03
CA VAL A 188 26.07 -0.91 4.45
C VAL A 188 26.83 -0.09 5.50
N LYS A 189 26.59 1.22 5.57
CA LYS A 189 27.27 2.12 6.52
C LYS A 189 26.28 3.10 7.13
N ALA A 190 26.51 3.46 8.40
CA ALA A 190 25.75 4.51 9.09
C ALA A 190 25.74 5.84 8.32
N GLY A 191 26.84 6.18 7.64
CA GLY A 191 26.95 7.39 6.81
C GLY A 191 26.01 7.42 5.60
N GLU A 192 25.52 6.26 5.10
CA GLU A 192 24.52 6.19 4.04
C GLU A 192 23.10 6.44 4.56
N MET A 193 22.83 6.16 5.83
CA MET A 193 21.53 6.40 6.46
C MET A 193 21.41 7.81 7.02
N GLY A 194 22.53 8.42 7.50
CA GLY A 194 22.58 9.79 8.02
C GLY A 194 21.66 10.06 9.22
N VAL A 195 21.09 9.03 9.86
CA VAL A 195 20.09 9.14 10.94
C VAL A 195 20.63 8.51 12.21
N THR A 196 20.63 9.27 13.30
CA THR A 196 21.02 8.85 14.65
C THR A 196 19.94 9.24 15.67
N PHE A 197 20.11 8.94 16.96
CA PHE A 197 19.18 9.40 18.00
C PHE A 197 19.08 10.91 18.10
N LYS A 198 20.06 11.66 17.60
CA LYS A 198 20.03 13.14 17.53
C LYS A 198 18.94 13.65 16.59
N ASP A 199 18.54 12.83 15.60
CA ASP A 199 17.53 13.18 14.61
C ASP A 199 16.11 12.77 15.05
N VAL A 200 15.99 12.04 16.17
CA VAL A 200 14.72 11.61 16.75
C VAL A 200 14.35 12.55 17.88
N ALA A 201 13.37 13.40 17.67
CA ALA A 201 12.85 14.29 18.70
C ALA A 201 11.75 13.59 19.51
N GLY A 202 11.75 13.72 20.82
CA GLY A 202 10.81 13.05 21.73
C GLY A 202 11.07 11.53 21.85
N GLN A 203 10.08 10.78 22.33
CA GLN A 203 10.16 9.32 22.48
C GLN A 203 11.29 8.87 23.43
N GLU A 204 11.50 9.61 24.52
CA GLU A 204 12.63 9.36 25.42
C GLU A 204 12.58 7.96 26.07
N GLY A 205 11.38 7.49 26.44
CA GLY A 205 11.20 6.13 26.97
C GLY A 205 11.57 5.05 25.95
N ALA A 206 11.09 5.18 24.73
CA ALA A 206 11.43 4.23 23.66
C ALA A 206 12.91 4.29 23.28
N LYS A 207 13.54 5.48 23.28
CA LYS A 207 14.97 5.62 23.04
C LYS A 207 15.77 4.90 24.12
N GLN A 208 15.45 5.09 25.37
CA GLN A 208 16.13 4.45 26.49
C GLN A 208 16.09 2.92 26.38
N GLU A 209 14.95 2.35 25.99
CA GLU A 209 14.83 0.91 25.78
C GLU A 209 15.66 0.40 24.59
N VAL A 210 15.73 1.17 23.49
CA VAL A 210 16.54 0.77 22.33
C VAL A 210 18.02 1.07 22.48
N GLU A 211 18.43 1.97 23.38
CA GLU A 211 19.84 2.23 23.72
C GLU A 211 20.52 0.96 24.25
N GLU A 212 19.83 0.14 25.01
CA GLU A 212 20.35 -1.16 25.42
C GLU A 212 20.66 -2.07 24.22
N ILE A 213 19.83 -2.03 23.18
CA ILE A 213 20.08 -2.78 21.93
C ILE A 213 21.34 -2.27 21.22
N VAL A 214 21.53 -0.96 21.19
CA VAL A 214 22.74 -0.33 20.64
C VAL A 214 23.97 -0.77 21.44
N GLU A 215 23.88 -0.77 22.77
CA GLU A 215 25.00 -1.17 23.64
C GLU A 215 25.34 -2.66 23.45
N PHE A 216 24.32 -3.53 23.28
CA PHE A 216 24.55 -4.93 22.94
C PHE A 216 25.29 -5.12 21.60
N LEU A 217 24.95 -4.31 20.58
CA LEU A 217 25.60 -4.41 19.28
C LEU A 217 27.04 -3.88 19.30
N LYS A 218 27.29 -2.83 20.09
CA LYS A 218 28.64 -2.24 20.27
C LYS A 218 29.55 -3.08 21.16
N ASN A 219 29.02 -3.59 22.28
CA ASN A 219 29.82 -4.26 23.33
C ASN A 219 29.15 -5.56 23.80
N PRO A 220 29.04 -6.59 22.98
CA PRO A 220 28.36 -7.84 23.32
C PRO A 220 29.02 -8.59 24.48
N GLU A 221 30.34 -8.47 24.63
CA GLU A 221 31.11 -9.17 25.68
C GLU A 221 30.69 -8.76 27.10
N LYS A 222 30.46 -7.47 27.34
CA LYS A 222 30.03 -6.92 28.62
C LYS A 222 28.80 -7.63 29.20
N PHE A 223 27.87 -8.04 28.34
CA PHE A 223 26.62 -8.69 28.78
C PHE A 223 26.76 -10.21 28.88
N THR A 224 27.55 -10.81 28.02
CA THR A 224 27.76 -12.27 27.99
C THR A 224 28.63 -12.74 29.15
N GLU A 225 29.61 -11.96 29.60
CA GLU A 225 30.42 -12.24 30.77
C GLU A 225 29.61 -12.35 32.06
N LEU A 226 28.53 -11.58 32.18
CA LEU A 226 27.59 -11.63 33.30
C LEU A 226 26.54 -12.74 33.16
N GLY A 227 26.60 -13.55 32.08
CA GLY A 227 25.62 -14.61 31.79
C GLY A 227 24.33 -14.08 31.14
N GLY A 228 24.29 -12.80 30.75
CA GLY A 228 23.17 -12.19 30.04
C GLY A 228 22.99 -12.80 28.63
N LYS A 229 21.73 -12.98 28.21
CA LYS A 229 21.39 -13.40 26.87
C LYS A 229 21.01 -12.18 26.04
N ILE A 230 21.67 -12.00 24.91
CA ILE A 230 21.32 -10.93 23.96
C ILE A 230 19.91 -11.19 23.40
N PRO A 231 18.99 -10.21 23.43
CA PRO A 231 17.67 -10.37 22.84
C PRO A 231 17.80 -10.60 21.34
N LYS A 232 17.10 -11.61 20.80
CA LYS A 232 17.14 -11.92 19.38
C LYS A 232 16.31 -10.94 18.56
N GLY A 233 15.27 -10.37 19.17
CA GLY A 233 14.39 -9.43 18.48
C GLY A 233 13.67 -8.50 19.44
N ALA A 234 13.33 -7.31 18.91
CA ALA A 234 12.46 -6.37 19.59
C ALA A 234 11.34 -5.91 18.63
N LEU A 235 10.16 -5.71 19.20
CA LEU A 235 8.96 -5.29 18.49
C LEU A 235 8.60 -3.86 18.87
N LEU A 236 8.61 -2.95 17.90
CA LEU A 236 8.15 -1.57 18.03
C LEU A 236 6.63 -1.53 17.82
N ILE A 237 5.89 -1.15 18.85
CA ILE A 237 4.43 -1.15 18.86
C ILE A 237 3.95 0.29 19.03
N GLY A 238 2.95 0.71 18.27
CA GLY A 238 2.34 2.02 18.47
C GLY A 238 1.51 2.48 17.28
N PRO A 239 0.79 3.60 17.41
CA PRO A 239 -0.01 4.17 16.34
C PRO A 239 0.81 4.48 15.08
N PRO A 240 0.17 4.60 13.89
CA PRO A 240 0.87 5.03 12.69
C PRO A 240 1.42 6.45 12.84
N GLY A 241 2.56 6.71 12.19
CA GLY A 241 3.16 8.06 12.20
C GLY A 241 3.97 8.43 13.45
N THR A 242 4.09 7.57 14.46
CA THR A 242 4.85 7.83 15.70
C THR A 242 6.36 7.73 15.55
N GLY A 243 6.88 7.35 14.37
CA GLY A 243 8.31 7.34 14.10
C GLY A 243 9.01 5.98 14.28
N LYS A 244 8.28 4.86 14.38
CA LYS A 244 8.86 3.51 14.55
C LYS A 244 9.97 3.17 13.56
N THR A 245 9.74 3.43 12.28
CA THR A 245 10.72 3.21 11.21
C THR A 245 11.93 4.16 11.34
N LEU A 246 11.72 5.40 11.79
CA LEU A 246 12.78 6.37 12.05
C LEU A 246 13.64 5.93 13.23
N LEU A 247 13.01 5.49 14.31
CA LEU A 247 13.69 4.97 15.51
C LEU A 247 14.55 3.74 15.17
N ALA A 248 14.01 2.78 14.40
CA ALA A 248 14.77 1.61 13.95
C ALA A 248 16.02 1.99 13.12
N LYS A 249 15.90 2.99 12.26
CA LYS A 249 17.05 3.53 11.51
C LYS A 249 18.06 4.21 12.42
N ALA A 250 17.59 4.97 13.40
CA ALA A 250 18.44 5.65 14.38
C ALA A 250 19.23 4.64 15.22
N VAL A 251 18.62 3.53 15.64
CA VAL A 251 19.31 2.43 16.33
C VAL A 251 20.49 1.90 15.51
N ALA A 252 20.27 1.65 14.22
CA ALA A 252 21.32 1.12 13.35
C ALA A 252 22.42 2.17 13.08
N GLY A 253 22.04 3.44 12.91
CA GLY A 253 22.99 4.54 12.74
C GLY A 253 23.82 4.78 14.00
N GLU A 254 23.21 4.71 15.18
CA GLU A 254 23.90 4.87 16.46
C GLU A 254 24.82 3.69 16.76
N ALA A 255 24.43 2.46 16.39
CA ALA A 255 25.24 1.26 16.55
C ALA A 255 26.34 1.11 15.49
N ASP A 256 26.31 1.88 14.41
CA ASP A 256 27.20 1.80 13.23
C ASP A 256 27.26 0.39 12.63
N VAL A 257 26.10 -0.24 12.47
CA VAL A 257 25.96 -1.59 11.92
C VAL A 257 25.14 -1.60 10.63
N PRO A 258 25.36 -2.59 9.73
CA PRO A 258 24.55 -2.77 8.55
C PRO A 258 23.05 -2.94 8.87
N PHE A 259 22.19 -2.32 8.06
CA PHE A 259 20.75 -2.31 8.25
C PHE A 259 20.03 -2.88 7.02
N PHE A 260 19.31 -3.98 7.23
CA PHE A 260 18.47 -4.60 6.22
C PHE A 260 17.02 -4.16 6.44
N SER A 261 16.47 -3.35 5.57
CA SER A 261 15.08 -2.86 5.70
C SER A 261 14.18 -3.48 4.66
N MET A 262 13.02 -3.96 5.12
CA MET A 262 11.97 -4.52 4.28
C MET A 262 10.60 -4.34 4.93
N SER A 263 9.55 -4.43 4.12
CA SER A 263 8.16 -4.47 4.60
C SER A 263 7.69 -5.92 4.74
N GLY A 264 6.83 -6.18 5.72
CA GLY A 264 6.15 -7.47 5.85
C GLY A 264 5.39 -7.84 4.58
N SER A 265 4.86 -6.86 3.86
CA SER A 265 4.21 -7.06 2.55
C SER A 265 5.15 -7.62 1.47
N ASP A 266 6.46 -7.36 1.55
CA ASP A 266 7.44 -7.90 0.58
C ASP A 266 7.57 -9.43 0.64
N PHE A 267 7.13 -10.03 1.74
CA PHE A 267 7.09 -11.48 1.91
C PHE A 267 5.80 -12.13 1.42
N VAL A 268 4.74 -11.32 1.21
CA VAL A 268 3.44 -11.83 0.76
C VAL A 268 3.41 -11.86 -0.76
N GLU A 269 3.46 -13.05 -1.32
CA GLU A 269 3.43 -13.29 -2.77
C GLU A 269 2.34 -14.31 -3.12
N MET A 270 1.90 -14.32 -4.38
CA MET A 270 0.90 -15.28 -4.86
C MET A 270 1.49 -16.67 -5.15
N PHE A 271 2.81 -16.76 -5.28
CA PHE A 271 3.49 -18.03 -5.60
C PHE A 271 3.96 -18.76 -4.35
N VAL A 272 3.58 -20.02 -4.23
CA VAL A 272 3.90 -20.86 -3.07
C VAL A 272 5.42 -20.98 -2.88
N GLY A 273 5.89 -20.75 -1.65
CA GLY A 273 7.28 -20.89 -1.23
C GLY A 273 8.18 -19.70 -1.52
N VAL A 274 7.73 -18.68 -2.25
CA VAL A 274 8.54 -17.50 -2.58
C VAL A 274 8.79 -16.65 -1.34
N GLY A 275 7.75 -16.40 -0.52
CA GLY A 275 7.87 -15.67 0.73
C GLY A 275 8.86 -16.32 1.69
N ALA A 276 8.72 -17.61 1.91
CA ALA A 276 9.63 -18.40 2.76
C ALA A 276 11.08 -18.40 2.23
N SER A 277 11.26 -18.38 0.91
CA SER A 277 12.59 -18.30 0.27
C SER A 277 13.23 -16.94 0.52
N ARG A 278 12.46 -15.84 0.43
CA ARG A 278 12.95 -14.49 0.72
C ARG A 278 13.34 -14.31 2.18
N VAL A 279 12.55 -14.85 3.10
CA VAL A 279 12.92 -14.88 4.53
C VAL A 279 14.29 -15.50 4.71
N ARG A 280 14.47 -16.74 4.23
CA ARG A 280 15.76 -17.45 4.35
C ARG A 280 16.92 -16.70 3.70
N ASP A 281 16.69 -16.05 2.56
CA ASP A 281 17.73 -15.30 1.85
C ASP A 281 18.20 -14.07 2.64
N VAL A 282 17.24 -13.28 3.23
CA VAL A 282 17.58 -12.14 4.08
C VAL A 282 18.38 -12.58 5.30
N PHE A 283 17.91 -13.62 6.00
CA PHE A 283 18.56 -14.11 7.20
C PHE A 283 19.95 -14.67 6.91
N ARG A 284 20.15 -15.32 5.75
CA ARG A 284 21.48 -15.76 5.27
C ARG A 284 22.39 -14.56 5.02
N GLN A 285 21.92 -13.53 4.29
CA GLN A 285 22.68 -12.32 4.02
C GLN A 285 23.05 -11.56 5.30
N ALA A 286 22.14 -11.52 6.28
CA ALA A 286 22.38 -10.88 7.57
C ALA A 286 23.45 -11.64 8.38
N LYS A 287 23.41 -12.98 8.40
CA LYS A 287 24.44 -13.82 9.03
C LYS A 287 25.84 -13.59 8.42
N GLU A 288 25.91 -13.36 7.11
CA GLU A 288 27.18 -13.06 6.40
C GLU A 288 27.74 -11.67 6.76
N LYS A 289 26.88 -10.75 7.23
CA LYS A 289 27.24 -9.36 7.53
C LYS A 289 27.08 -8.97 9.01
N ALA A 290 27.04 -9.96 9.90
CA ALA A 290 26.95 -9.71 11.32
C ALA A 290 28.23 -8.97 11.84
N PRO A 291 28.13 -8.04 12.81
CA PRO A 291 26.88 -7.63 13.48
C PRO A 291 26.00 -6.74 12.58
N CYS A 292 24.67 -6.96 12.62
CA CYS A 292 23.74 -6.21 11.78
C CYS A 292 22.30 -6.23 12.36
N ILE A 293 21.45 -5.36 11.83
CA ILE A 293 20.03 -5.30 12.16
C ILE A 293 19.19 -5.69 10.94
N ILE A 294 18.20 -6.58 11.13
CA ILE A 294 17.11 -6.83 10.18
C ILE A 294 15.90 -6.05 10.69
N PHE A 295 15.36 -5.14 9.89
CA PHE A 295 14.14 -4.40 10.20
C PHE A 295 13.00 -4.84 9.29
N ILE A 296 11.89 -5.26 9.91
CA ILE A 296 10.67 -5.68 9.23
C ILE A 296 9.55 -4.72 9.61
N ASP A 297 9.20 -3.82 8.71
CA ASP A 297 8.07 -2.91 8.93
C ASP A 297 6.75 -3.63 8.62
N GLU A 298 5.66 -3.22 9.28
CA GLU A 298 4.33 -3.82 9.09
C GLU A 298 4.35 -5.36 9.21
N ILE A 299 4.97 -5.88 10.27
CA ILE A 299 5.10 -7.33 10.49
C ILE A 299 3.76 -8.06 10.54
N ASP A 300 2.67 -7.38 10.85
CA ASP A 300 1.31 -7.90 10.87
C ASP A 300 0.82 -8.36 9.48
N ALA A 301 1.45 -7.91 8.39
CA ALA A 301 1.18 -8.43 7.06
C ALA A 301 1.49 -9.94 6.94
N VAL A 302 2.52 -10.42 7.63
CA VAL A 302 2.96 -11.83 7.64
C VAL A 302 2.58 -12.53 8.94
N GLY A 303 2.72 -11.81 10.06
CA GLY A 303 2.62 -12.34 11.42
C GLY A 303 1.20 -12.48 11.97
N ARG A 304 0.17 -12.34 11.17
CA ARG A 304 -1.23 -12.37 11.64
C ARG A 304 -1.60 -13.73 12.21
N ALA A 305 -2.31 -13.73 13.35
CA ALA A 305 -2.84 -14.93 14.00
C ALA A 305 -3.74 -15.74 13.06
N ARG A 306 -3.71 -17.06 13.21
CA ARG A 306 -4.49 -18.01 12.41
C ARG A 306 -5.98 -17.75 12.53
N SER A 307 -6.67 -17.58 11.42
CA SER A 307 -8.13 -17.52 11.39
C SER A 307 -8.69 -18.92 11.59
N LYS A 308 -9.65 -19.05 12.51
CA LYS A 308 -10.37 -20.33 12.74
C LYS A 308 -11.36 -20.68 11.63
N SER A 309 -11.53 -19.83 10.61
CA SER A 309 -12.44 -20.08 9.47
C SER A 309 -11.70 -20.77 8.33
N PRO A 310 -12.19 -21.93 7.83
CA PRO A 310 -11.56 -22.67 6.74
C PRO A 310 -11.97 -22.11 5.36
N ALA A 311 -11.79 -20.83 5.11
CA ALA A 311 -12.15 -20.25 3.82
C ALA A 311 -10.93 -19.58 3.17
N THR A 312 -10.53 -20.11 2.04
CA THR A 312 -9.72 -19.54 0.96
C THR A 312 -8.21 -19.78 1.05
N GLY A 313 -7.69 -20.52 0.07
CA GLY A 313 -6.29 -20.95 -0.14
C GLY A 313 -5.19 -19.86 -0.23
N GLY A 314 -5.46 -18.63 0.21
CA GLY A 314 -4.46 -17.57 0.37
C GLY A 314 -3.80 -17.53 1.75
N ASN A 315 -4.29 -18.31 2.72
CA ASN A 315 -3.73 -18.33 4.08
C ASN A 315 -2.51 -19.24 4.20
N ASP A 316 -2.42 -20.29 3.38
CA ASP A 316 -1.36 -21.30 3.47
C ASP A 316 0.04 -20.72 3.18
N GLU A 317 0.13 -19.78 2.23
CA GLU A 317 1.42 -19.15 1.88
C GLU A 317 1.92 -18.21 2.98
N ARG A 318 1.02 -17.46 3.61
CA ARG A 318 1.36 -16.64 4.78
C ARG A 318 1.85 -17.47 5.95
N GLU A 319 1.17 -18.59 6.24
CA GLU A 319 1.57 -19.50 7.31
C GLU A 319 2.94 -20.12 7.03
N ASN A 320 3.22 -20.53 5.78
CA ASN A 320 4.53 -21.03 5.38
C ASN A 320 5.62 -19.99 5.57
N THR A 321 5.33 -18.75 5.21
CA THR A 321 6.26 -17.62 5.38
C THR A 321 6.49 -17.30 6.85
N LEU A 322 5.42 -17.25 7.66
CA LEU A 322 5.53 -17.08 9.11
C LEU A 322 6.35 -18.20 9.75
N ASN A 323 6.09 -19.46 9.41
CA ASN A 323 6.85 -20.60 9.93
C ASN A 323 8.33 -20.53 9.54
N ALA A 324 8.64 -20.06 8.32
CA ALA A 324 10.02 -19.81 7.90
C ALA A 324 10.68 -18.72 8.76
N LEU A 325 9.98 -17.62 9.02
CA LEU A 325 10.46 -16.53 9.88
C LEU A 325 10.74 -17.03 11.30
N LEU A 326 9.80 -17.76 11.90
CA LEU A 326 9.96 -18.35 13.23
C LEU A 326 11.15 -19.31 13.30
N THR A 327 11.32 -20.16 12.27
CA THR A 327 12.42 -21.11 12.16
C THR A 327 13.76 -20.40 12.05
N GLU A 328 13.86 -19.35 11.23
CA GLU A 328 15.11 -18.59 11.09
C GLU A 328 15.47 -17.83 12.37
N MET A 329 14.48 -17.26 13.09
CA MET A 329 14.70 -16.61 14.38
C MET A 329 15.14 -17.61 15.45
N ASP A 330 14.55 -18.82 15.49
CA ASP A 330 14.96 -19.86 16.42
C ASP A 330 16.37 -20.40 16.09
N GLY A 331 16.71 -20.46 14.80
CA GLY A 331 17.99 -20.90 14.28
C GLY A 331 19.18 -19.98 14.53
N PHE A 332 18.97 -18.80 15.11
CA PHE A 332 20.07 -17.96 15.61
C PHE A 332 20.66 -18.53 16.90
N GLY A 333 21.96 -18.70 16.93
CA GLY A 333 22.72 -18.88 18.16
C GLY A 333 22.61 -17.63 19.04
N THR A 334 22.75 -17.77 20.35
CA THR A 334 22.66 -16.67 21.33
C THR A 334 23.67 -15.53 21.11
N ASN A 335 24.69 -15.71 20.27
CA ASN A 335 25.75 -14.74 20.00
C ASN A 335 25.95 -14.48 18.49
N SER A 336 24.91 -14.56 17.68
CA SER A 336 25.04 -14.41 16.22
C SER A 336 25.33 -12.96 15.78
N GLY A 337 25.21 -11.95 16.63
CA GLY A 337 25.38 -10.54 16.29
C GLY A 337 24.27 -10.01 15.38
N VAL A 338 23.19 -10.75 15.14
CA VAL A 338 22.05 -10.31 14.33
C VAL A 338 20.87 -10.05 15.24
N ILE A 339 20.31 -8.85 15.17
CA ILE A 339 19.09 -8.45 15.91
C ILE A 339 17.97 -8.18 14.91
N VAL A 340 16.79 -8.73 15.17
CA VAL A 340 15.60 -8.49 14.35
C VAL A 340 14.75 -7.44 15.04
N LEU A 341 14.61 -6.26 14.43
CA LEU A 341 13.64 -5.26 14.82
C LEU A 341 12.40 -5.41 13.94
N ALA A 342 11.21 -5.40 14.53
CA ALA A 342 9.97 -5.37 13.76
C ALA A 342 9.10 -4.21 14.23
N ALA A 343 8.24 -3.69 13.35
CA ALA A 343 7.27 -2.66 13.69
C ALA A 343 5.86 -3.11 13.33
N THR A 344 4.89 -2.76 14.18
CA THR A 344 3.47 -2.98 13.91
C THR A 344 2.62 -1.87 14.53
N ASN A 345 1.49 -1.60 13.89
CA ASN A 345 0.44 -0.75 14.46
C ASN A 345 -0.63 -1.57 15.19
N ARG A 346 -0.60 -2.92 15.07
CA ARG A 346 -1.68 -3.81 15.51
C ARG A 346 -1.13 -5.07 16.17
N VAL A 347 -0.63 -4.93 17.37
CA VAL A 347 -0.09 -6.08 18.15
C VAL A 347 -1.16 -7.14 18.43
N ASP A 348 -2.42 -6.73 18.57
CA ASP A 348 -3.60 -7.58 18.79
C ASP A 348 -3.81 -8.61 17.67
N MET A 349 -3.34 -8.32 16.46
CA MET A 349 -3.47 -9.19 15.29
C MET A 349 -2.32 -10.20 15.16
N LEU A 350 -1.24 -10.05 15.91
CA LEU A 350 -0.05 -10.90 15.77
C LEU A 350 -0.26 -12.30 16.39
N ASP A 351 0.33 -13.29 15.74
CA ASP A 351 0.39 -14.65 16.29
C ASP A 351 1.25 -14.65 17.57
N LYS A 352 0.69 -15.19 18.63
CA LYS A 352 1.36 -15.31 19.95
C LYS A 352 2.71 -16.04 19.89
N ALA A 353 2.94 -16.85 18.87
CA ALA A 353 4.21 -17.52 18.65
C ALA A 353 5.36 -16.54 18.35
N LEU A 354 5.09 -15.37 17.74
CA LEU A 354 6.10 -14.32 17.52
C LEU A 354 6.55 -13.65 18.82
N LEU A 355 5.64 -13.55 19.81
CA LEU A 355 5.87 -12.85 21.08
C LEU A 355 6.48 -13.75 22.17
N ARG A 356 6.92 -14.97 21.82
CA ARG A 356 7.57 -15.89 22.77
C ARG A 356 9.03 -15.50 22.97
N ALA A 357 9.53 -15.83 24.18
CA ALA A 357 10.93 -15.68 24.52
C ALA A 357 11.85 -16.34 23.47
N GLY A 358 12.92 -15.64 23.09
CA GLY A 358 13.85 -16.04 22.04
C GLY A 358 13.43 -15.63 20.63
N ARG A 359 12.37 -14.82 20.49
CA ARG A 359 11.89 -14.20 19.22
C ARG A 359 11.75 -12.70 19.44
N PHE A 360 10.51 -12.14 19.46
CA PHE A 360 10.27 -10.76 19.85
C PHE A 360 9.93 -10.71 21.35
N ASP A 361 10.92 -10.93 22.17
CA ASP A 361 10.80 -10.97 23.61
C ASP A 361 10.78 -9.58 24.26
N ARG A 362 11.23 -8.56 23.55
CA ARG A 362 11.08 -7.16 23.95
C ARG A 362 9.98 -6.48 23.12
N GLN A 363 9.05 -5.84 23.81
CA GLN A 363 7.98 -5.03 23.22
C GLN A 363 8.20 -3.58 23.64
N ILE A 364 8.54 -2.74 22.70
CA ILE A 364 8.88 -1.33 22.92
C ILE A 364 7.71 -0.49 22.40
N HIS A 365 7.08 0.24 23.31
CA HIS A 365 5.96 1.09 22.99
C HIS A 365 6.44 2.43 22.47
N VAL A 366 5.95 2.81 21.29
CA VAL A 366 6.22 4.09 20.61
C VAL A 366 4.89 4.81 20.50
N ASP A 367 4.48 5.43 21.62
CA ASP A 367 3.18 6.04 21.78
C ASP A 367 3.06 7.39 21.05
N LEU A 368 1.87 7.99 21.08
CA LEU A 368 1.69 9.36 20.62
C LEU A 368 2.46 10.31 21.52
N PRO A 369 3.10 11.34 20.96
CA PRO A 369 3.92 12.27 21.74
C PRO A 369 3.07 13.11 22.69
N ASP A 370 3.56 13.31 23.90
CA ASP A 370 3.01 14.24 24.89
C ASP A 370 3.25 15.70 24.49
N LEU A 371 2.76 16.65 25.28
CA LEU A 371 2.89 18.08 24.98
C LEU A 371 4.34 18.54 24.85
N ALA A 372 5.23 18.05 25.75
CA ALA A 372 6.65 18.42 25.72
C ALA A 372 7.36 17.81 24.50
N GLU A 373 7.06 16.57 24.20
CA GLU A 373 7.59 15.87 23.04
C GLU A 373 7.07 16.48 21.72
N ARG A 374 5.77 16.88 21.63
CA ARG A 374 5.26 17.60 20.46
C ARG A 374 5.97 18.94 20.25
N LYS A 375 6.26 19.66 21.34
CA LYS A 375 7.05 20.88 21.27
C LYS A 375 8.44 20.61 20.68
N ALA A 376 9.11 19.54 21.12
CA ALA A 376 10.41 19.14 20.59
C ALA A 376 10.32 18.70 19.12
N ILE A 377 9.30 17.90 18.76
CA ILE A 377 9.08 17.45 17.38
C ILE A 377 8.82 18.62 16.43
N LEU A 378 8.03 19.63 16.86
CA LEU A 378 7.70 20.80 16.04
C LEU A 378 8.92 21.59 15.58
N TYR A 379 9.99 21.66 16.36
CA TYR A 379 11.20 22.38 15.95
C TYR A 379 11.81 21.81 14.67
N VAL A 380 11.70 20.51 14.41
CA VAL A 380 12.28 19.85 13.24
C VAL A 380 11.61 20.29 11.93
N PRO A 381 10.27 20.10 11.73
CA PRO A 381 9.59 20.50 10.49
C PRO A 381 9.41 22.02 10.37
N LEU A 382 9.52 22.79 11.45
CA LEU A 382 9.47 24.25 11.40
C LEU A 382 10.79 24.89 10.92
N ARG A 383 11.91 24.19 11.00
CA ARG A 383 13.24 24.69 10.61
C ARG A 383 13.32 25.20 9.16
N PRO A 384 12.82 24.47 8.15
CA PRO A 384 12.88 24.93 6.76
C PRO A 384 11.86 26.02 6.42
N LEU A 385 10.89 26.32 7.31
CA LEU A 385 9.80 27.24 7.03
C LEU A 385 10.16 28.69 7.35
N LYS A 386 9.85 29.60 6.42
CA LYS A 386 9.86 31.04 6.69
C LYS A 386 8.62 31.40 7.48
N LYS A 387 8.73 31.52 8.78
CA LYS A 387 7.63 31.83 9.70
C LYS A 387 7.72 33.28 10.17
N ASP A 388 6.56 33.87 10.50
CA ASP A 388 6.47 35.16 11.15
C ASP A 388 6.58 35.04 12.68
N ASP A 389 6.67 36.19 13.37
CA ASP A 389 6.81 36.26 14.83
C ASP A 389 5.56 35.82 15.59
N THR A 390 4.41 35.65 14.91
CA THR A 390 3.15 35.22 15.54
C THR A 390 3.15 33.70 15.81
N VAL A 391 4.09 32.96 15.25
CA VAL A 391 4.18 31.49 15.34
C VAL A 391 4.94 31.08 16.58
N ALA A 392 4.22 30.88 17.67
CA ALA A 392 4.80 30.34 18.91
C ALA A 392 4.70 28.81 18.90
N VAL A 393 5.86 28.10 19.07
CA VAL A 393 5.92 26.63 19.08
C VAL A 393 5.05 26.04 20.21
N ALA A 394 5.05 26.67 21.39
CA ALA A 394 4.20 26.25 22.51
C ALA A 394 2.70 26.34 22.17
N PHE A 395 2.29 27.36 21.40
CA PHE A 395 0.92 27.47 20.89
C PHE A 395 0.59 26.29 19.97
N LEU A 396 1.45 26.00 19.00
CA LEU A 396 1.23 24.89 18.05
C LEU A 396 1.17 23.54 18.76
N ALA A 397 2.05 23.27 19.73
CA ALA A 397 2.06 22.04 20.50
C ALA A 397 0.75 21.83 21.29
N ARG A 398 0.17 22.91 21.83
CA ARG A 398 -1.16 22.89 22.47
C ARG A 398 -2.29 22.62 21.48
N HIS A 399 -2.17 23.09 20.24
CA HIS A 399 -3.19 22.97 19.21
C HIS A 399 -3.12 21.66 18.39
N THR A 400 -2.20 20.78 18.73
CA THR A 400 -2.02 19.46 18.08
C THR A 400 -2.08 18.28 19.06
N PRO A 401 -3.06 18.24 20.01
CA PRO A 401 -3.18 17.11 20.91
C PRO A 401 -3.54 15.83 20.15
N GLY A 402 -2.93 14.70 20.54
CA GLY A 402 -3.14 13.41 19.88
C GLY A 402 -2.55 13.28 18.48
N PHE A 403 -1.79 14.27 18.01
CA PHE A 403 -1.11 14.18 16.71
C PHE A 403 0.17 13.39 16.82
N SER A 404 0.40 12.52 15.86
CA SER A 404 1.68 11.84 15.67
C SER A 404 2.75 12.79 15.10
N GLY A 405 4.00 12.37 15.13
CA GLY A 405 5.09 13.13 14.48
C GLY A 405 4.87 13.36 12.99
N ALA A 406 4.25 12.40 12.30
CA ALA A 406 3.88 12.53 10.89
C ALA A 406 2.77 13.56 10.67
N ASP A 407 1.76 13.60 11.56
CA ASP A 407 0.68 14.57 11.50
C ASP A 407 1.21 15.98 11.74
N ILE A 408 2.12 16.16 12.70
CA ILE A 408 2.79 17.44 13.00
C ILE A 408 3.58 17.94 11.78
N ALA A 409 4.34 17.05 11.13
CA ALA A 409 5.07 17.39 9.90
C ALA A 409 4.12 17.78 8.76
N ASN A 410 2.98 17.09 8.66
CA ASN A 410 1.93 17.40 7.68
C ASN A 410 1.27 18.75 7.96
N VAL A 411 1.00 19.10 9.23
CA VAL A 411 0.51 20.45 9.61
C VAL A 411 1.47 21.54 9.14
N CYS A 412 2.75 21.37 9.38
CA CYS A 412 3.75 22.33 8.97
C CYS A 412 3.80 22.51 7.44
N ASN A 413 3.75 21.40 6.70
CA ASN A 413 3.70 21.42 5.24
C ASN A 413 2.41 22.09 4.72
N GLU A 414 1.26 21.71 5.28
CA GLU A 414 -0.03 22.27 4.85
C GLU A 414 -0.15 23.77 5.17
N ALA A 415 0.38 24.22 6.31
CA ALA A 415 0.44 25.65 6.65
C ALA A 415 1.24 26.45 5.62
N ALA A 416 2.38 25.91 5.17
CA ALA A 416 3.18 26.52 4.11
C ALA A 416 2.43 26.59 2.77
N LEU A 417 1.66 25.53 2.43
CA LEU A 417 0.83 25.51 1.23
C LEU A 417 -0.34 26.52 1.31
N ILE A 418 -0.90 26.73 2.50
CA ILE A 418 -1.96 27.70 2.72
C ILE A 418 -1.40 29.13 2.58
N ALA A 419 -0.28 29.44 3.22
CA ALA A 419 0.41 30.71 3.09
C ALA A 419 0.75 31.03 1.62
N ALA A 420 1.27 30.05 0.88
CA ALA A 420 1.57 30.21 -0.54
C ALA A 420 0.32 30.51 -1.39
N ARG A 421 -0.84 29.91 -1.09
CA ARG A 421 -2.10 30.21 -1.77
C ARG A 421 -2.59 31.63 -1.52
N HIS A 422 -2.30 32.20 -0.35
CA HIS A 422 -2.62 33.56 0.00
C HIS A 422 -1.56 34.56 -0.50
N ASN A 423 -0.56 34.11 -1.25
CA ASN A 423 0.61 34.89 -1.71
C ASN A 423 1.38 35.54 -0.56
N SER A 424 1.35 34.92 0.63
CA SER A 424 2.13 35.39 1.79
C SER A 424 3.60 35.04 1.62
N THR A 425 4.48 35.91 2.09
CA THR A 425 5.95 35.69 2.06
C THR A 425 6.45 34.87 3.25
N GLN A 426 5.63 34.76 4.30
CA GLN A 426 5.90 34.04 5.54
C GLN A 426 4.67 33.28 5.99
N VAL A 427 4.87 32.22 6.77
CA VAL A 427 3.79 31.39 7.33
C VAL A 427 3.41 31.97 8.69
N GLY A 428 2.14 32.38 8.86
CA GLY A 428 1.63 32.96 10.08
C GLY A 428 0.82 31.99 10.95
N LYS A 429 0.50 32.42 12.17
CA LYS A 429 -0.32 31.66 13.13
C LYS A 429 -1.64 31.16 12.50
N HIS A 430 -2.31 32.01 11.71
CA HIS A 430 -3.58 31.68 11.06
C HIS A 430 -3.44 30.57 10.02
N ASP A 431 -2.31 30.48 9.32
CA ASP A 431 -2.08 29.42 8.36
C ASP A 431 -1.96 28.06 9.05
N PHE A 432 -1.31 28.01 10.22
CA PHE A 432 -1.24 26.80 11.04
C PHE A 432 -2.60 26.38 11.59
N ILE A 433 -3.40 27.31 12.10
CA ILE A 433 -4.77 27.03 12.56
C ILE A 433 -5.60 26.44 11.42
N ASN A 434 -5.55 27.04 10.24
CA ASN A 434 -6.25 26.56 9.05
C ASN A 434 -5.72 25.20 8.57
N ALA A 435 -4.41 24.93 8.73
CA ALA A 435 -3.81 23.64 8.42
C ALA A 435 -4.33 22.53 9.35
N VAL A 436 -4.35 22.78 10.66
CA VAL A 436 -4.92 21.85 11.63
C VAL A 436 -6.38 21.57 11.31
N ASP A 437 -7.18 22.62 11.05
CA ASP A 437 -8.58 22.48 10.65
C ASP A 437 -8.78 21.61 9.42
N ARG A 438 -7.91 21.83 8.42
CA ARG A 438 -7.98 21.08 7.16
C ARG A 438 -7.64 19.60 7.34
N ILE A 439 -6.69 19.30 8.22
CA ILE A 439 -6.29 17.93 8.50
C ILE A 439 -7.37 17.18 9.28
N ILE A 440 -7.97 17.81 10.29
CA ILE A 440 -8.98 17.17 11.13
C ILE A 440 -10.37 17.20 10.46
N GLY A 441 -10.80 18.37 9.94
CA GLY A 441 -12.15 18.59 9.43
C GLY A 441 -12.31 18.49 7.91
N GLY A 442 -11.19 18.42 7.17
CA GLY A 442 -11.19 18.44 5.71
C GLY A 442 -11.34 19.85 5.11
N LEU A 443 -11.53 19.88 3.79
CA LEU A 443 -11.68 21.15 3.05
C LEU A 443 -12.99 21.85 3.38
N GLU A 444 -12.92 23.17 3.48
CA GLU A 444 -14.06 24.06 3.59
C GLU A 444 -14.96 23.99 2.34
N LYS A 445 -16.26 23.79 2.53
CA LYS A 445 -17.24 23.70 1.45
C LYS A 445 -17.91 25.05 1.21
N LYS A 446 -17.24 25.98 0.53
CA LYS A 446 -17.77 27.32 0.19
C LYS A 446 -18.99 27.29 -0.73
N THR A 447 -19.24 26.18 -1.41
CA THR A 447 -20.33 26.03 -2.39
C THR A 447 -21.62 25.53 -1.78
N LYS A 448 -21.65 25.18 -0.48
CA LYS A 448 -22.87 24.70 0.16
C LYS A 448 -23.76 25.87 0.48
N VAL A 449 -24.82 26.06 -0.30
CA VAL A 449 -25.83 27.07 -0.07
C VAL A 449 -26.68 26.65 1.13
N MET A 450 -26.66 27.45 2.19
CA MET A 450 -27.50 27.29 3.36
C MET A 450 -28.49 28.46 3.41
N THR A 451 -29.74 28.22 3.82
CA THR A 451 -30.69 29.27 4.11
C THR A 451 -30.28 30.01 5.39
N ALA A 452 -30.73 31.28 5.54
CA ALA A 452 -30.47 32.05 6.76
C ALA A 452 -31.00 31.33 8.01
N ASP A 453 -32.15 30.65 7.89
CA ASP A 453 -32.74 29.89 8.99
C ASP A 453 -31.91 28.67 9.38
N GLU A 454 -31.40 27.89 8.40
CA GLU A 454 -30.47 26.79 8.67
C GLU A 454 -29.17 27.28 9.31
N LYS A 455 -28.59 28.37 8.80
CA LYS A 455 -27.39 28.97 9.37
C LYS A 455 -27.59 29.39 10.82
N ARG A 456 -28.76 29.98 11.13
CA ARG A 456 -29.14 30.36 12.49
C ARG A 456 -29.34 29.15 13.40
N ALA A 457 -29.97 28.08 12.88
CA ALA A 457 -30.13 26.84 13.62
C ALA A 457 -28.77 26.20 14.00
N ILE A 458 -27.84 26.19 13.07
CA ILE A 458 -26.47 25.67 13.32
C ILE A 458 -25.75 26.57 14.34
N ALA A 459 -25.88 27.88 14.22
CA ALA A 459 -25.26 28.82 15.18
C ALA A 459 -25.79 28.62 16.61
N ILE A 460 -27.10 28.39 16.80
CA ILE A 460 -27.70 28.07 18.09
C ILE A 460 -27.15 26.74 18.62
N HIS A 461 -27.04 25.74 17.77
CA HIS A 461 -26.54 24.41 18.10
C HIS A 461 -25.09 24.48 18.59
N GLU A 462 -24.20 25.05 17.80
CA GLU A 462 -22.76 25.14 18.11
C GLU A 462 -22.50 26.07 19.32
N ALA A 463 -23.28 27.18 19.45
CA ALA A 463 -23.22 27.99 20.65
C ALA A 463 -23.66 27.24 21.91
N GLY A 464 -24.59 26.26 21.77
CA GLY A 464 -25.00 25.38 22.86
C GLY A 464 -23.84 24.53 23.36
N HIS A 465 -23.11 23.90 22.48
CA HIS A 465 -21.89 23.15 22.82
C HIS A 465 -20.86 24.03 23.51
N ALA A 466 -20.59 25.20 22.96
CA ALA A 466 -19.62 26.15 23.50
C ALA A 466 -20.00 26.65 24.90
N THR A 467 -21.28 27.01 25.12
CA THR A 467 -21.79 27.49 26.40
C THR A 467 -21.64 26.41 27.48
N ILE A 468 -22.08 25.17 27.22
CA ILE A 468 -21.98 24.10 28.21
C ILE A 468 -20.51 23.79 28.53
N SER A 469 -19.65 23.68 27.53
CA SER A 469 -18.21 23.39 27.73
C SER A 469 -17.53 24.52 28.55
N TRP A 470 -17.97 25.77 28.42
CA TRP A 470 -17.39 26.88 29.19
C TRP A 470 -17.64 26.77 30.67
N PHE A 471 -18.83 26.25 31.05
CA PHE A 471 -19.28 26.16 32.45
C PHE A 471 -19.14 24.78 33.07
N CYS A 472 -18.81 23.73 32.29
CA CYS A 472 -18.44 22.42 32.84
C CYS A 472 -16.97 22.39 33.23
N GLN A 473 -16.71 21.93 34.47
CA GLN A 473 -15.37 21.95 35.06
C GLN A 473 -14.38 21.09 34.25
N TYR A 474 -14.79 19.89 33.92
CA TYR A 474 -13.93 18.87 33.29
C TYR A 474 -14.12 18.78 31.78
N ALA A 475 -14.94 19.64 31.19
CA ALA A 475 -15.02 19.72 29.73
C ALA A 475 -13.73 20.33 29.15
N ASP A 476 -13.30 19.78 28.02
CA ASP A 476 -12.11 20.27 27.34
C ASP A 476 -12.20 21.76 27.02
N PRO A 477 -11.11 22.53 27.16
CA PRO A 477 -11.09 23.96 26.85
C PRO A 477 -11.49 24.22 25.38
N LEU A 478 -12.36 25.21 25.20
CA LEU A 478 -12.80 25.60 23.86
C LEU A 478 -11.68 26.36 23.14
N LEU A 479 -11.40 25.98 21.91
CA LEU A 479 -10.47 26.67 21.03
C LEU A 479 -11.19 27.66 20.14
N LYS A 480 -12.20 27.17 19.41
CA LYS A 480 -13.04 27.99 18.49
C LYS A 480 -14.34 27.28 18.19
N VAL A 481 -15.28 28.04 17.67
CA VAL A 481 -16.57 27.56 17.16
C VAL A 481 -16.76 28.06 15.73
N THR A 482 -17.23 27.22 14.85
CA THR A 482 -17.48 27.58 13.45
C THR A 482 -18.79 26.99 12.94
N ILE A 483 -19.46 27.75 12.10
CA ILE A 483 -20.62 27.28 11.33
C ILE A 483 -20.28 27.11 9.83
N VAL A 484 -19.01 27.22 9.48
CA VAL A 484 -18.52 26.96 8.12
C VAL A 484 -18.48 25.44 7.88
N PRO A 485 -19.22 24.93 6.89
CA PRO A 485 -19.25 23.48 6.63
C PRO A 485 -17.91 22.93 6.20
N ARG A 486 -17.50 21.83 6.86
CA ARG A 486 -16.27 21.09 6.50
C ARG A 486 -16.56 19.59 6.46
N GLY A 487 -16.09 18.91 5.43
CA GLY A 487 -16.32 17.47 5.29
C GLY A 487 -17.81 17.11 5.33
N GLN A 488 -18.25 16.38 6.34
CA GLN A 488 -19.65 16.01 6.60
C GLN A 488 -20.31 16.94 7.66
N ALA A 489 -19.52 17.68 8.42
CA ALA A 489 -20.03 18.57 9.46
C ALA A 489 -20.58 19.88 8.87
N LEU A 490 -21.69 20.35 9.44
CA LEU A 490 -22.32 21.64 9.09
C LEU A 490 -21.74 22.77 9.91
N GLY A 491 -21.31 22.50 11.12
CA GLY A 491 -20.60 23.34 12.05
C GLY A 491 -19.74 22.48 12.97
N ALA A 492 -18.93 23.08 13.82
CA ALA A 492 -18.15 22.38 14.83
C ALA A 492 -17.67 23.32 15.93
N ALA A 493 -17.78 22.87 17.16
CA ALA A 493 -17.04 23.42 18.29
C ALA A 493 -15.72 22.63 18.43
N TRP A 494 -14.62 23.34 18.41
CA TRP A 494 -13.27 22.76 18.49
C TRP A 494 -12.74 22.94 19.91
N TYR A 495 -12.27 21.84 20.46
CA TYR A 495 -11.74 21.78 21.80
C TYR A 495 -10.26 21.44 21.78
N LEU A 496 -9.56 21.76 22.85
CA LEU A 496 -8.22 21.30 23.15
C LEU A 496 -8.35 20.09 24.07
N PRO A 497 -8.29 18.84 23.56
CA PRO A 497 -8.35 17.67 24.42
C PRO A 497 -7.25 17.70 25.46
N GLU A 498 -7.61 17.53 26.72
CA GLU A 498 -6.66 17.44 27.79
C GLU A 498 -6.03 16.05 27.85
N GLU A 499 -4.70 15.99 27.98
CA GLU A 499 -3.99 14.72 28.13
C GLU A 499 -4.30 14.09 29.48
N ARG A 500 -5.11 13.03 29.48
CA ARG A 500 -5.53 12.32 30.66
C ARG A 500 -5.06 10.88 30.60
N VAL A 501 -4.35 10.43 31.65
CA VAL A 501 -3.96 9.02 31.81
C VAL A 501 -5.12 8.21 32.36
N ILE A 502 -5.92 8.81 33.23
CA ILE A 502 -7.10 8.21 33.86
C ILE A 502 -8.25 9.20 33.71
N THR A 503 -9.43 8.72 33.33
CA THR A 503 -10.65 9.52 33.21
C THR A 503 -11.61 9.14 34.34
N THR A 504 -12.08 10.11 35.09
CA THR A 504 -13.04 9.93 36.19
C THR A 504 -14.47 9.88 35.68
N LYS A 505 -15.40 9.43 36.53
CA LYS A 505 -16.84 9.43 36.22
C LYS A 505 -17.34 10.83 35.93
N GLU A 506 -16.93 11.80 36.73
CA GLU A 506 -17.33 13.22 36.64
C GLU A 506 -16.87 13.83 35.31
N GLU A 507 -15.66 13.53 34.87
CA GLU A 507 -15.11 13.98 33.59
C GLU A 507 -15.93 13.43 32.42
N MET A 508 -16.26 12.14 32.42
CA MET A 508 -17.09 11.53 31.39
C MET A 508 -18.50 12.10 31.35
N LEU A 509 -19.07 12.43 32.52
CA LEU A 509 -20.39 13.06 32.60
C LEU A 509 -20.37 14.51 32.10
N ASP A 510 -19.32 15.28 32.37
CA ASP A 510 -19.16 16.65 31.87
C ASP A 510 -18.98 16.66 30.34
N GLU A 511 -18.18 15.72 29.79
CA GLU A 511 -18.07 15.54 28.33
C GLU A 511 -19.43 15.20 27.71
N MET A 512 -20.17 14.27 28.33
CA MET A 512 -21.51 13.90 27.87
C MET A 512 -22.48 15.09 27.92
N CYS A 513 -22.44 15.88 28.98
CA CYS A 513 -23.25 17.10 29.11
C CYS A 513 -22.93 18.09 27.98
N ALA A 514 -21.65 18.32 27.67
CA ALA A 514 -21.19 19.18 26.60
C ALA A 514 -21.64 18.67 25.22
N LEU A 515 -21.56 17.35 24.98
CA LEU A 515 -22.05 16.73 23.73
C LEU A 515 -23.56 16.91 23.55
N LEU A 516 -24.33 16.93 24.61
CA LEU A 516 -25.78 17.12 24.55
C LEU A 516 -26.21 18.61 24.44
N GLY A 517 -25.26 19.54 24.63
CA GLY A 517 -25.48 20.99 24.64
C GLY A 517 -26.13 21.53 23.38
N GLY A 518 -25.69 21.09 22.20
CA GLY A 518 -26.27 21.55 20.93
C GLY A 518 -27.74 21.14 20.78
N ARG A 519 -28.08 19.92 21.13
CA ARG A 519 -29.45 19.38 21.12
C ARG A 519 -30.36 20.13 22.11
N ALA A 520 -29.85 20.40 23.31
CA ALA A 520 -30.56 21.11 24.35
C ALA A 520 -30.81 22.56 23.94
N ALA A 521 -29.84 23.22 23.30
CA ALA A 521 -29.98 24.57 22.78
C ALA A 521 -31.04 24.67 21.66
N GLU A 522 -31.09 23.72 20.74
CA GLU A 522 -32.15 23.65 19.72
C GLU A 522 -33.56 23.58 20.36
N GLU A 523 -33.72 22.71 21.35
CA GLU A 523 -35.02 22.55 22.03
C GLU A 523 -35.44 23.84 22.75
N LEU A 524 -34.50 24.45 23.51
CA LEU A 524 -34.82 25.63 24.34
C LEU A 524 -35.00 26.91 23.54
N PHE A 525 -34.16 27.18 22.55
CA PHE A 525 -34.09 28.48 21.90
C PHE A 525 -34.72 28.50 20.50
N ARG A 526 -34.89 27.33 19.88
CA ARG A 526 -35.56 27.21 18.58
C ARG A 526 -36.95 26.58 18.70
N GLY A 527 -37.21 25.81 19.76
CA GLY A 527 -38.46 25.07 19.96
C GLY A 527 -38.61 23.85 19.03
N SER A 528 -37.57 23.47 18.29
CA SER A 528 -37.56 22.31 17.40
C SER A 528 -36.18 21.69 17.36
N ILE A 529 -36.16 20.39 17.29
CA ILE A 529 -34.93 19.55 17.26
C ILE A 529 -34.63 19.12 15.84
N SER A 530 -33.33 18.97 15.52
CA SER A 530 -32.87 18.63 14.19
C SER A 530 -32.01 17.36 14.17
N THR A 531 -31.65 16.89 12.98
CA THR A 531 -30.70 15.78 12.77
C THR A 531 -29.24 16.19 13.01
N GLY A 532 -28.96 17.48 13.26
CA GLY A 532 -27.61 18.00 13.51
C GLY A 532 -26.90 17.31 14.67
N ALA A 533 -27.68 16.96 15.71
CA ALA A 533 -27.17 16.29 16.91
C ALA A 533 -26.82 14.79 16.76
N MET A 534 -27.00 14.18 15.58
CA MET A 534 -26.88 12.71 15.43
C MET A 534 -25.51 12.18 15.86
N ASN A 535 -24.43 12.82 15.46
CA ASN A 535 -23.07 12.41 15.84
C ASN A 535 -22.83 12.59 17.36
N ALA A 536 -23.28 13.70 17.92
CA ALA A 536 -23.16 13.99 19.35
C ALA A 536 -23.93 12.96 20.20
N LEU A 537 -25.15 12.60 19.77
CA LEU A 537 -25.96 11.56 20.41
C LEU A 537 -25.29 10.18 20.32
N GLU A 538 -24.71 9.82 19.17
CA GLU A 538 -23.97 8.57 19.02
C GLU A 538 -22.78 8.49 19.98
N ARG A 539 -21.99 9.57 20.06
CA ARG A 539 -20.84 9.65 20.99
C ARG A 539 -21.29 9.55 22.44
N ALA A 540 -22.31 10.33 22.84
CA ALA A 540 -22.86 10.31 24.19
C ALA A 540 -23.37 8.90 24.55
N THR A 541 -24.06 8.22 23.63
CA THR A 541 -24.56 6.86 23.83
C THR A 541 -23.43 5.87 24.00
N LYS A 542 -22.39 5.91 23.13
CA LYS A 542 -21.21 5.05 23.25
C LYS A 542 -20.46 5.25 24.57
N SER A 543 -20.32 6.53 25.02
CA SER A 543 -19.70 6.86 26.29
C SER A 543 -20.50 6.30 27.46
N ALA A 544 -21.82 6.47 27.46
CA ALA A 544 -22.69 5.94 28.52
C ALA A 544 -22.65 4.40 28.58
N TYR A 545 -22.70 3.69 27.44
CA TYR A 545 -22.50 2.24 27.42
C TYR A 545 -21.11 1.85 27.90
N GLY A 546 -20.07 2.60 27.56
CA GLY A 546 -18.71 2.39 28.06
C GLY A 546 -18.64 2.48 29.58
N MET A 547 -19.27 3.50 30.16
CA MET A 547 -19.31 3.69 31.61
C MET A 547 -20.06 2.57 32.33
N VAL A 548 -21.22 2.15 31.78
CA VAL A 548 -22.08 1.13 32.42
C VAL A 548 -21.53 -0.28 32.21
N ALA A 549 -21.17 -0.64 30.96
CA ALA A 549 -20.86 -2.03 30.62
C ALA A 549 -19.38 -2.39 30.83
N TYR A 550 -18.46 -1.44 30.66
CA TYR A 550 -17.02 -1.75 30.70
C TYR A 550 -16.33 -1.17 31.93
N ALA A 551 -16.66 0.04 32.32
CA ALA A 551 -15.99 0.71 33.45
C ALA A 551 -16.66 0.44 34.81
N GLY A 552 -17.88 -0.16 34.84
CA GLY A 552 -18.59 -0.45 36.09
C GLY A 552 -18.93 0.79 36.88
N MET A 553 -19.18 1.94 36.23
CA MET A 553 -19.41 3.26 36.87
C MET A 553 -20.90 3.55 37.12
N SER A 554 -21.79 2.56 36.94
CA SER A 554 -23.21 2.67 37.24
C SER A 554 -23.49 2.23 38.68
N GLU A 555 -24.49 2.85 39.32
CA GLU A 555 -24.94 2.45 40.66
C GLU A 555 -25.67 1.11 40.66
N ALA A 556 -26.39 0.77 39.60
CA ALA A 556 -27.12 -0.48 39.47
C ALA A 556 -26.22 -1.66 39.08
N LEU A 557 -25.10 -1.40 38.41
CA LEU A 557 -24.13 -2.40 37.95
C LEU A 557 -22.69 -1.98 38.34
N PRO A 558 -22.40 -1.87 39.65
CA PRO A 558 -21.10 -1.39 40.11
C PRO A 558 -20.03 -2.47 39.98
N ASN A 559 -18.81 -2.07 39.65
CA ASN A 559 -17.61 -2.93 39.71
C ASN A 559 -17.66 -4.19 38.83
N ILE A 560 -18.47 -4.20 37.78
CA ILE A 560 -18.57 -5.31 36.85
C ILE A 560 -18.16 -4.80 35.46
N CYS A 561 -17.30 -5.57 34.78
CA CYS A 561 -16.93 -5.36 33.41
C CYS A 561 -17.50 -6.49 32.53
N TYR A 562 -18.41 -6.12 31.65
CA TYR A 562 -18.98 -7.05 30.65
C TYR A 562 -18.15 -6.99 29.39
N TYR A 563 -16.91 -7.44 29.48
CA TYR A 563 -15.98 -7.45 28.37
C TYR A 563 -16.46 -8.40 27.27
N ASN A 564 -16.71 -7.86 26.08
CA ASN A 564 -17.06 -8.65 24.91
C ASN A 564 -15.77 -9.20 24.30
N ASN A 565 -15.39 -10.43 24.68
CA ASN A 565 -14.26 -11.12 24.07
C ASN A 565 -14.64 -11.39 22.61
N GLN A 566 -13.94 -10.80 21.63
CA GLN A 566 -14.20 -10.94 20.20
C GLN A 566 -14.22 -12.42 19.71
N GLU A 567 -13.75 -13.35 20.54
CA GLU A 567 -13.84 -14.80 20.28
C GLU A 567 -15.26 -15.35 20.28
N TYR A 568 -16.24 -14.65 20.88
CA TYR A 568 -17.64 -15.07 20.99
C TYR A 568 -18.60 -14.04 20.38
N GLN A 569 -18.44 -13.73 19.09
CA GLN A 569 -19.27 -12.74 18.37
C GLN A 569 -20.79 -13.00 18.38
N PHE A 570 -21.23 -14.17 18.81
CA PHE A 570 -22.64 -14.57 18.75
C PHE A 570 -23.32 -14.74 20.13
N GLN A 571 -22.62 -14.59 21.23
CA GLN A 571 -23.22 -14.69 22.57
C GLN A 571 -22.84 -13.51 23.44
N ARG A 572 -23.85 -12.80 23.94
CA ARG A 572 -23.65 -11.75 24.93
C ARG A 572 -23.20 -12.37 26.25
N PRO A 573 -22.20 -11.81 26.96
CA PRO A 573 -21.71 -12.38 28.23
C PRO A 573 -22.65 -12.11 29.43
N TYR A 574 -23.88 -11.70 29.16
CA TYR A 574 -24.86 -11.31 30.18
C TYR A 574 -26.29 -11.72 29.77
N SER A 575 -27.18 -11.83 30.79
CA SER A 575 -28.58 -12.20 30.60
C SER A 575 -29.41 -11.06 29.98
N GLU A 576 -30.58 -11.37 29.43
CA GLU A 576 -31.54 -10.38 28.95
C GLU A 576 -31.98 -9.40 30.07
N THR A 577 -32.08 -9.86 31.32
CA THR A 577 -32.39 -9.00 32.47
C THR A 577 -31.29 -7.97 32.69
N THR A 578 -30.03 -8.39 32.60
CA THR A 578 -28.87 -7.48 32.71
C THR A 578 -28.83 -6.51 31.52
N ALA A 579 -29.11 -6.97 30.30
CA ALA A 579 -29.20 -6.11 29.13
C ALA A 579 -30.21 -4.99 29.33
N LYS A 580 -31.40 -5.35 29.80
CA LYS A 580 -32.47 -4.37 30.08
C LYS A 580 -32.03 -3.35 31.14
N LEU A 581 -31.39 -3.81 32.22
CA LEU A 581 -30.88 -2.92 33.26
C LEU A 581 -29.78 -1.97 32.74
N MET A 582 -28.90 -2.46 31.83
CA MET A 582 -27.91 -1.60 31.14
C MET A 582 -28.60 -0.52 30.34
N ASP A 583 -29.62 -0.88 29.52
CA ASP A 583 -30.36 0.09 28.71
C ASP A 583 -31.06 1.14 29.57
N GLU A 584 -31.65 0.74 30.71
CA GLU A 584 -32.29 1.65 31.67
C GLU A 584 -31.30 2.61 32.30
N GLU A 585 -30.12 2.13 32.74
CA GLU A 585 -29.06 2.97 33.33
C GLU A 585 -28.46 3.93 32.30
N VAL A 586 -28.18 3.47 31.07
CA VAL A 586 -27.71 4.31 29.97
C VAL A 586 -28.71 5.44 29.68
N LEU A 587 -29.99 5.10 29.54
CA LEU A 587 -31.05 6.09 29.30
C LEU A 587 -31.16 7.10 30.46
N LYS A 588 -31.12 6.63 31.71
CA LYS A 588 -31.14 7.48 32.91
C LYS A 588 -29.95 8.44 32.91
N MET A 589 -28.75 7.95 32.61
CA MET A 589 -27.52 8.73 32.59
C MET A 589 -27.60 9.85 31.53
N ILE A 590 -27.98 9.50 30.30
CA ILE A 590 -28.12 10.46 29.19
C ILE A 590 -29.19 11.52 29.53
N ASN A 591 -30.35 11.12 30.02
CA ASN A 591 -31.42 12.05 30.38
C ASN A 591 -31.02 12.99 31.53
N THR A 592 -30.28 12.46 32.52
CA THR A 592 -29.78 13.28 33.64
C THR A 592 -28.84 14.38 33.11
N GLN A 593 -27.90 14.03 32.21
CA GLN A 593 -26.99 15.01 31.62
C GLN A 593 -27.70 15.96 30.66
N TYR A 594 -28.72 15.51 29.96
CA TYR A 594 -29.54 16.36 29.10
C TYR A 594 -30.30 17.43 29.88
N GLU A 595 -30.95 17.05 30.97
CA GLU A 595 -31.61 18.01 31.86
C GLU A 595 -30.60 18.96 32.52
N ARG A 596 -29.41 18.48 32.88
CA ARG A 596 -28.32 19.34 33.38
C ARG A 596 -27.90 20.36 32.32
N ALA A 597 -27.75 19.95 31.07
CA ALA A 597 -27.42 20.84 29.96
C ALA A 597 -28.51 21.92 29.76
N LYS A 598 -29.78 21.54 29.79
CA LYS A 598 -30.88 22.50 29.69
C LYS A 598 -30.87 23.50 30.83
N LYS A 599 -30.59 23.06 32.06
CA LYS A 599 -30.48 23.94 33.23
C LYS A 599 -29.37 24.97 33.06
N LEU A 600 -28.15 24.53 32.69
CA LEU A 600 -27.01 25.42 32.44
C LEU A 600 -27.29 26.42 31.33
N LEU A 601 -27.91 25.99 30.23
CA LEU A 601 -28.29 26.89 29.13
C LEU A 601 -29.32 27.95 29.56
N ASN A 602 -30.29 27.59 30.39
CA ASN A 602 -31.24 28.52 30.93
C ASN A 602 -30.59 29.54 31.89
N GLU A 603 -29.67 29.12 32.75
CA GLU A 603 -28.89 29.97 33.63
C GLU A 603 -28.08 31.02 32.85
N HIS A 604 -27.58 30.66 31.67
CA HIS A 604 -26.74 31.49 30.82
C HIS A 604 -27.43 31.89 29.50
N ALA A 605 -28.75 31.92 29.46
CA ALA A 605 -29.54 32.09 28.24
C ALA A 605 -29.21 33.36 27.44
N GLU A 606 -28.95 34.49 28.14
CA GLU A 606 -28.62 35.73 27.46
C GLU A 606 -27.22 35.67 26.80
N GLY A 607 -26.22 35.15 27.49
CA GLY A 607 -24.91 34.96 26.93
C GLY A 607 -24.94 33.99 25.74
N HIS A 608 -25.71 32.88 25.82
CA HIS A 608 -25.91 31.96 24.72
C HIS A 608 -26.50 32.65 23.47
N ARG A 609 -27.51 33.52 23.64
CA ARG A 609 -28.10 34.27 22.51
C ARG A 609 -27.09 35.21 21.86
N GLN A 610 -26.31 35.94 22.67
CA GLN A 610 -25.23 36.81 22.17
C GLN A 610 -24.17 36.02 21.42
N LEU A 611 -23.79 34.86 21.94
CA LEU A 611 -22.82 33.97 21.30
C LEU A 611 -23.34 33.42 19.96
N ALA A 612 -24.58 32.94 19.92
CA ALA A 612 -25.23 32.45 18.69
C ALA A 612 -25.37 33.57 17.62
N GLU A 613 -25.73 34.79 18.02
CA GLU A 613 -25.80 35.91 17.08
C GLU A 613 -24.42 36.33 16.57
N LEU A 614 -23.42 36.40 17.45
CA LEU A 614 -22.03 36.66 17.06
C LEU A 614 -21.49 35.59 16.08
N LEU A 615 -21.81 34.31 16.35
CA LEU A 615 -21.43 33.20 15.50
C LEU A 615 -22.13 33.24 14.13
N PHE A 616 -23.41 33.63 14.11
CA PHE A 616 -24.16 33.83 12.88
C PHE A 616 -23.56 34.93 11.99
N GLN A 617 -23.03 36.02 12.60
CA GLN A 617 -22.42 37.15 11.90
C GLN A 617 -20.99 36.86 11.45
N LYS A 618 -20.14 36.35 12.36
CA LYS A 618 -18.70 36.12 12.10
C LYS A 618 -18.40 34.80 11.46
N GLU A 619 -19.30 33.79 11.51
CA GLU A 619 -19.14 32.42 11.07
C GLU A 619 -18.06 31.61 11.81
N VAL A 620 -17.04 32.25 12.34
CA VAL A 620 -15.97 31.68 13.17
C VAL A 620 -15.74 32.61 14.35
N ILE A 621 -15.72 32.04 15.56
CA ILE A 621 -15.39 32.75 16.80
C ILE A 621 -14.33 31.95 17.56
N PHE A 622 -13.51 32.63 18.34
CA PHE A 622 -12.46 32.04 19.14
C PHE A 622 -12.77 32.11 20.64
N ALA A 623 -11.99 31.40 21.46
CA ALA A 623 -12.16 31.40 22.91
C ALA A 623 -12.17 32.83 23.50
N GLU A 624 -11.38 33.75 22.94
CA GLU A 624 -11.31 35.13 23.36
C GLU A 624 -12.66 35.91 23.14
N ASP A 625 -13.41 35.51 22.10
CA ASP A 625 -14.75 36.13 21.86
C ASP A 625 -15.78 35.56 22.87
N VAL A 626 -15.64 34.29 23.24
CA VAL A 626 -16.49 33.64 24.27
C VAL A 626 -16.21 34.25 25.65
N GLU A 627 -14.92 34.47 25.96
CA GLU A 627 -14.51 35.14 27.21
C GLU A 627 -15.06 36.54 27.34
N LYS A 628 -15.19 37.31 26.24
CA LYS A 628 -15.84 38.67 26.27
C LYS A 628 -17.29 38.60 26.66
N ILE A 629 -18.03 37.52 26.35
CA ILE A 629 -19.45 37.35 26.63
C ILE A 629 -19.68 36.78 28.03
N PHE A 630 -18.97 35.71 28.39
CA PHE A 630 -19.19 34.96 29.64
C PHE A 630 -18.22 35.32 30.77
N GLY A 631 -17.18 36.14 30.47
CA GLY A 631 -16.08 36.35 31.38
C GLY A 631 -15.06 35.21 31.32
N LYS A 632 -14.01 35.34 32.13
CA LYS A 632 -12.93 34.32 32.21
C LYS A 632 -13.52 33.00 32.63
N ARG A 633 -13.08 31.91 31.99
CA ARG A 633 -13.48 30.55 32.35
C ARG A 633 -13.23 30.29 33.84
N PRO A 634 -14.23 29.77 34.60
CA PRO A 634 -14.10 29.60 36.04
C PRO A 634 -13.02 28.60 36.47
N TRP A 635 -12.55 27.73 35.54
CA TRP A 635 -11.68 26.61 35.83
C TRP A 635 -10.37 26.75 35.08
N VAL A 636 -9.25 26.44 35.76
CA VAL A 636 -7.93 26.36 35.14
C VAL A 636 -7.86 25.06 34.33
N SER A 637 -7.28 25.10 33.13
CA SER A 637 -7.12 23.89 32.33
C SER A 637 -5.94 23.06 32.86
N ARG A 638 -6.08 21.73 32.86
CA ARG A 638 -5.01 20.82 33.26
C ARG A 638 -3.76 20.99 32.39
N SER A 639 -3.96 21.35 31.12
CA SER A 639 -2.85 21.66 30.22
C SER A 639 -2.03 22.86 30.68
N GLU A 640 -2.67 23.86 31.32
CA GLU A 640 -1.97 25.02 31.92
C GLU A 640 -1.23 24.58 33.19
N GLU A 641 -1.85 23.77 34.04
CA GLU A 641 -1.20 23.20 35.23
C GLU A 641 0.03 22.33 34.87
N ILE A 642 -0.10 21.49 33.81
CA ILE A 642 1.00 20.64 33.32
C ILE A 642 2.12 21.50 32.74
N ILE A 643 1.82 22.61 32.04
CA ILE A 643 2.84 23.51 31.51
C ILE A 643 3.58 24.19 32.62
N GLU A 644 2.88 24.72 33.63
CA GLU A 644 3.52 25.33 34.80
C GLU A 644 4.38 24.32 35.56
N ALA A 645 3.88 23.09 35.74
CA ALA A 645 4.65 22.01 36.37
C ALA A 645 5.84 21.54 35.53
N ASN A 646 5.69 21.46 34.21
CA ASN A 646 6.76 21.04 33.29
C ASN A 646 7.75 22.16 32.97
N GLU A 647 7.38 23.42 33.01
CA GLU A 647 8.36 24.53 32.96
C GLU A 647 9.28 24.50 34.19
N ALA A 648 8.79 24.04 35.32
CA ALA A 648 9.62 23.78 36.51
C ALA A 648 10.54 22.54 36.36
N ASN A 649 10.12 21.55 35.54
CA ASN A 649 10.81 20.27 35.35
C ASN A 649 11.31 20.08 33.90
N ALA A 650 11.29 21.12 33.06
CA ALA A 650 11.69 21.00 31.65
C ALA A 650 13.10 20.43 31.52
N PRO A 651 13.33 19.42 30.66
CA PRO A 651 14.66 18.94 30.38
C PRO A 651 15.52 20.13 29.96
N LYS A 652 16.68 20.27 30.58
CA LYS A 652 17.58 21.36 30.27
C LYS A 652 17.93 21.28 28.78
N LEU A 653 18.14 22.43 28.16
CA LEU A 653 18.52 22.52 26.73
C LEU A 653 19.70 21.60 26.40
N GLU A 654 20.56 21.35 27.37
CA GLU A 654 21.73 20.46 27.28
C GLU A 654 21.37 18.99 27.05
N ASP A 655 20.19 18.55 27.47
CA ASP A 655 19.71 17.16 27.39
C ASP A 655 18.87 16.88 26.13
N MET A 656 18.56 17.90 25.33
CA MET A 656 17.77 17.75 24.10
C MET A 656 18.61 17.24 22.92
N PRO A 657 18.01 16.51 21.96
CA PRO A 657 18.68 16.13 20.70
C PRO A 657 19.29 17.32 19.97
N GLU A 658 20.44 17.10 19.35
CA GLU A 658 21.22 18.17 18.70
C GLU A 658 20.43 18.92 17.61
N ALA A 659 19.59 18.19 16.86
CA ALA A 659 18.69 18.78 15.86
C ALA A 659 17.68 19.75 16.48
N VAL A 660 17.20 19.45 17.70
CA VAL A 660 16.27 20.31 18.46
C VAL A 660 17.02 21.53 19.01
N LYS A 661 18.21 21.33 19.58
CA LYS A 661 19.07 22.44 20.05
C LYS A 661 19.39 23.44 18.94
N GLN A 662 19.78 22.93 17.77
CA GLN A 662 20.09 23.77 16.61
C GLN A 662 18.86 24.52 16.12
N ALA A 663 17.71 23.84 15.98
CA ALA A 663 16.47 24.45 15.54
C ALA A 663 15.96 25.50 16.53
N GLN A 664 16.10 25.25 17.85
CA GLN A 664 15.73 26.21 18.87
C GLN A 664 16.68 27.43 18.88
N ALA A 665 18.00 27.22 18.79
CA ALA A 665 18.96 28.29 18.70
C ALA A 665 18.77 29.16 17.44
N GLU A 666 18.43 28.56 16.31
CA GLU A 666 18.09 29.30 15.08
C GLU A 666 16.80 30.11 15.25
N HIS A 667 15.80 29.53 15.94
CA HIS A 667 14.56 30.25 16.23
C HIS A 667 14.77 31.46 17.16
N GLU A 668 15.57 31.29 18.22
CA GLU A 668 15.90 32.39 19.15
C GLU A 668 16.71 33.49 18.46
N ARG A 669 17.66 33.14 17.58
CA ARG A 669 18.39 34.11 16.77
C ARG A 669 17.50 34.89 15.83
N ALA A 670 16.60 34.19 15.11
CA ALA A 670 15.65 34.82 14.20
C ALA A 670 14.69 35.76 14.96
N LYS A 671 14.30 35.41 16.18
CA LYS A 671 13.46 36.23 17.04
C LYS A 671 14.21 37.48 17.51
N ALA A 672 15.47 37.34 17.95
CA ALA A 672 16.32 38.47 18.37
C ALA A 672 16.63 39.45 17.21
N GLU A 673 16.84 38.91 15.98
CA GLU A 673 17.03 39.73 14.79
C GLU A 673 15.75 40.48 14.39
N ALA A 674 14.60 39.86 14.55
CA ALA A 674 13.31 40.49 14.26
C ALA A 674 12.96 41.59 15.28
N GLU A 675 13.24 41.37 16.57
CA GLU A 675 13.10 42.40 17.63
C GLU A 675 14.07 43.59 17.37
N ALA A 676 15.33 43.34 17.06
CA ALA A 676 16.30 44.37 16.72
C ALA A 676 15.90 45.20 15.46
N ASN A 677 15.29 44.54 14.46
CA ASN A 677 14.80 45.23 13.28
C ASN A 677 13.53 46.05 13.55
N ARG A 678 12.69 45.64 14.50
CA ARG A 678 11.53 46.45 14.97
C ARG A 678 11.99 47.71 15.69
N ASP A 679 12.90 47.55 16.64
CA ASP A 679 13.47 48.67 17.39
C ASP A 679 14.15 49.72 16.48
N ASN A 680 14.86 49.21 15.44
CA ASN A 680 15.48 50.08 14.44
C ASN A 680 14.44 50.79 13.57
N LYS A 681 13.32 50.18 13.25
CA LYS A 681 12.25 50.77 12.45
C LYS A 681 11.44 51.77 13.26
N GLU A 682 11.15 51.49 14.52
CA GLU A 682 10.49 52.44 15.44
C GLU A 682 11.39 53.66 15.76
N ASN A 683 12.74 53.48 15.75
CA ASN A 683 13.66 54.59 15.92
C ASN A 683 13.81 55.43 14.64
N GLN A 684 13.71 54.83 13.45
CA GLN A 684 13.70 55.57 12.17
C GLN A 684 12.39 56.32 11.97
N ASP A 685 11.25 55.73 12.32
CA ASP A 685 9.95 56.42 12.25
C ASP A 685 9.84 57.56 13.27
N LYS A 686 10.61 57.54 14.37
CA LYS A 686 10.69 58.65 15.36
C LYS A 686 11.72 59.76 14.98
N GLU A 687 12.64 59.50 14.06
CA GLU A 687 13.56 60.51 13.52
C GLU A 687 12.99 61.21 12.27
N GLU A 688 11.94 60.62 11.66
CA GLU A 688 11.23 61.24 10.52
C GLU A 688 9.96 62.05 10.93
N GLU A 689 9.47 61.96 12.20
CA GLU A 689 8.50 62.89 12.78
C GLU A 689 9.20 64.08 13.50
#